data_1dd3709d8720f786e51f40b8016e94c9
#
_entry.id   1dd3709d8720f786e51f40b8016e94c9
#
_cell.length_a   1.000
_cell.length_b   1.000
_cell.length_c   1.000
_cell.angle_alpha   90.00
_cell.angle_beta   90.00
_cell.angle_gamma   90.00
#
_symmetry.space_group_name_H-M   'P 1'
#
loop_
_entity.id
_entity.type
_entity.pdbx_description
1 polymer ?
#
loop_
_entity_poly.entity_id
_entity_poly.type
_entity_poly.pdbx_seq_one_letter_code
_entity_poly.pdbx_strand_id
1 'polypeptide(L)'
;MKHRVSAERIKEFVEVCTDSCWTYYKYKVEIENHMENKNRLEYYRQKDNENRYIICPQVLKNKLDTFLEKSKKRFLYLAGTYKSGITASVIKYFEEKDYGKTPQIFDFYNKEMTEIKTCMALKAALWSQQYVIIHIGLQTFPLSQMNFWGDGKVILIAHTPCENLYLKNMDYVVFNDLVNQKRCTEELLKTYVPELLYGNRDCQDILISRINEKTGGIPLAVYRLGNAIFEKELLRYEGNLEKFFALPLYLNPELESVYEDMWKDFMEDTWNKVSTDTQILLGCASYFTGDISLDLLKCLLGNKMTDERWRTALSQAYQYMLVMESGRNQQNGENGNFRGVRLFPIVKQLIRFKCWEESEYEKYMDKSVDFYMEKINTLDVDALYSGEKIFLDRGGELMILEEVLQFCNTNQLDSKYLSLTGNNLADFFFMRSKKMDLADDINEERRKVAERCQNHIQVLETYGMLMRRCIARNKKDYAQENLKKAEEYLKKHVNIDIYDCSRFLNGKAVVLFNVRSEIREAQKIWEEMLENCTLSDREISWCKRWKLKCVFRLKSDTLDRMAEMFQSGYAMADDRKYYRAAVDYLLYTVRCYLLMYVQDPSDKGYINGMEESLNKTDSVIKLHPFLDEQYKAGYYYLNC
;
A
#
# COMPACT_ATOMS: atom_id res chain seq x y z
N MET A 1 -19.73 32.39 -32.33
CA MET A 1 -19.26 31.49 -33.39
C MET A 1 -20.38 30.54 -33.76
N LYS A 2 -20.84 30.57 -35.00
CA LYS A 2 -21.84 29.62 -35.52
C LYS A 2 -21.12 28.25 -35.72
N HIS A 3 -21.34 27.31 -34.83
CA HIS A 3 -20.88 25.94 -35.08
C HIS A 3 -21.63 25.38 -36.29
N ARG A 4 -20.93 25.11 -37.38
CA ARG A 4 -21.45 24.30 -38.48
C ARG A 4 -21.61 22.89 -37.99
N VAL A 5 -22.84 22.45 -37.82
CA VAL A 5 -23.15 21.03 -37.54
C VAL A 5 -22.81 20.23 -38.79
N SER A 6 -22.06 19.13 -38.67
CA SER A 6 -21.70 18.30 -39.82
C SER A 6 -22.94 17.65 -40.45
N ALA A 7 -22.90 17.38 -41.77
CA ALA A 7 -23.99 16.72 -42.46
C ALA A 7 -24.32 15.32 -41.87
N GLU A 8 -23.34 14.62 -41.35
CA GLU A 8 -23.53 13.36 -40.64
C GLU A 8 -24.34 13.53 -39.34
N ARG A 9 -24.09 14.59 -38.58
CA ARG A 9 -24.86 14.91 -37.38
C ARG A 9 -26.28 15.31 -37.70
N ILE A 10 -26.50 16.02 -38.81
CA ILE A 10 -27.87 16.34 -39.27
C ILE A 10 -28.59 15.05 -39.68
N LYS A 11 -27.91 14.12 -40.35
CA LYS A 11 -28.45 12.83 -40.77
C LYS A 11 -28.82 11.96 -39.57
N GLU A 12 -27.94 11.88 -38.57
CA GLU A 12 -28.17 11.18 -37.33
C GLU A 12 -29.34 11.79 -36.51
N PHE A 13 -29.43 13.12 -36.50
CA PHE A 13 -30.57 13.84 -35.92
C PHE A 13 -31.87 13.57 -36.66
N VAL A 14 -31.84 13.52 -37.99
CA VAL A 14 -33.00 13.22 -38.83
C VAL A 14 -33.42 11.76 -38.70
N GLU A 15 -32.48 10.80 -38.61
CA GLU A 15 -32.82 9.40 -38.35
C GLU A 15 -33.48 9.19 -36.98
N VAL A 16 -33.08 9.96 -35.99
CA VAL A 16 -33.70 9.95 -34.65
C VAL A 16 -35.06 10.68 -34.68
N CYS A 17 -35.32 11.60 -35.66
CA CYS A 17 -36.49 12.44 -35.75
C CYS A 17 -37.53 11.99 -36.80
N THR A 18 -37.33 10.86 -37.48
CA THR A 18 -38.22 10.44 -38.58
C THR A 18 -39.60 9.91 -38.20
N ASP A 19 -39.91 9.79 -36.92
CA ASP A 19 -41.28 9.55 -36.50
C ASP A 19 -42.07 10.86 -36.42
N SER A 20 -43.15 10.96 -37.15
CA SER A 20 -43.94 12.16 -37.35
C SER A 20 -44.56 12.82 -36.11
N CYS A 21 -44.45 12.20 -34.96
CA CYS A 21 -44.86 12.77 -33.67
C CYS A 21 -43.75 13.50 -32.92
N TRP A 22 -42.55 13.56 -33.49
CA TRP A 22 -41.34 13.92 -32.77
C TRP A 22 -41.22 15.39 -32.38
N THR A 23 -41.65 16.29 -33.24
CA THR A 23 -41.54 17.74 -32.97
C THR A 23 -42.40 18.19 -31.80
N TYR A 24 -43.57 17.62 -31.64
CA TYR A 24 -44.46 17.89 -30.50
C TYR A 24 -43.90 17.25 -29.21
N TYR A 25 -43.43 16.03 -29.29
CA TYR A 25 -42.80 15.36 -28.16
C TYR A 25 -41.50 16.06 -27.74
N LYS A 26 -40.72 16.59 -28.68
CA LYS A 26 -39.48 17.31 -28.38
C LYS A 26 -39.72 18.52 -27.46
N TYR A 27 -40.66 19.38 -27.81
CA TYR A 27 -40.98 20.54 -26.97
C TYR A 27 -41.60 20.16 -25.64
N LYS A 28 -42.44 19.15 -25.60
CA LYS A 28 -43.05 18.68 -24.36
C LYS A 28 -42.00 18.05 -23.42
N VAL A 29 -41.11 17.23 -23.96
CA VAL A 29 -40.02 16.60 -23.22
C VAL A 29 -38.98 17.62 -22.74
N GLU A 30 -38.63 18.64 -23.55
CA GLU A 30 -37.75 19.71 -23.12
C GLU A 30 -38.36 20.54 -21.97
N ILE A 31 -39.64 20.83 -22.00
CA ILE A 31 -40.34 21.57 -20.93
C ILE A 31 -40.47 20.70 -19.68
N GLU A 32 -40.91 19.45 -19.82
CA GLU A 32 -41.03 18.52 -18.70
C GLU A 32 -39.67 18.26 -18.06
N ASN A 33 -38.59 18.06 -18.83
CA ASN A 33 -37.24 17.89 -18.32
C ASN A 33 -36.68 19.16 -17.66
N HIS A 34 -37.01 20.34 -18.22
CA HIS A 34 -36.59 21.59 -17.59
C HIS A 34 -37.27 21.77 -16.22
N MET A 35 -38.55 21.46 -16.13
CA MET A 35 -39.30 21.51 -14.87
C MET A 35 -38.82 20.40 -13.89
N GLU A 36 -38.59 19.19 -14.39
CA GLU A 36 -38.09 18.08 -13.57
C GLU A 36 -36.67 18.36 -13.07
N ASN A 37 -35.78 18.93 -13.87
CA ASN A 37 -34.47 19.38 -13.47
C ASN A 37 -34.49 20.50 -12.44
N LYS A 38 -35.38 21.50 -12.64
CA LYS A 38 -35.58 22.58 -11.68
C LYS A 38 -36.03 22.02 -10.33
N ASN A 39 -37.02 21.12 -10.36
CA ASN A 39 -37.51 20.46 -9.15
C ASN A 39 -36.44 19.57 -8.47
N ARG A 40 -35.59 18.90 -9.26
CA ARG A 40 -34.47 18.10 -8.73
C ARG A 40 -33.38 18.97 -8.11
N LEU A 41 -33.02 20.07 -8.76
CA LEU A 41 -32.08 21.04 -8.20
C LEU A 41 -32.64 21.68 -6.94
N GLU A 42 -33.94 22.02 -6.91
CA GLU A 42 -34.62 22.51 -5.71
C GLU A 42 -34.69 21.44 -4.60
N TYR A 43 -34.92 20.18 -4.95
CA TYR A 43 -34.89 19.05 -4.01
C TYR A 43 -33.48 18.88 -3.40
N TYR A 44 -32.44 18.90 -4.22
CA TYR A 44 -31.06 18.83 -3.71
C TYR A 44 -30.70 20.07 -2.89
N ARG A 45 -31.15 21.26 -3.28
CA ARG A 45 -30.98 22.51 -2.53
C ARG A 45 -31.75 22.48 -1.20
N GLN A 46 -32.97 21.96 -1.16
CA GLN A 46 -33.72 21.79 0.07
C GLN A 46 -33.06 20.82 1.01
N LYS A 47 -32.57 19.69 0.48
CA LYS A 47 -31.76 18.72 1.24
C LYS A 47 -30.44 19.32 1.71
N ASP A 48 -29.83 20.21 0.92
CA ASP A 48 -28.62 20.95 1.30
C ASP A 48 -28.91 21.97 2.40
N ASN A 49 -30.09 22.60 2.42
CA ASN A 49 -30.53 23.49 3.48
C ASN A 49 -30.86 22.75 4.78
N GLU A 50 -31.34 21.53 4.70
CA GLU A 50 -31.50 20.62 5.85
C GLU A 50 -30.16 20.02 6.31
N ASN A 51 -29.21 19.79 5.38
CA ASN A 51 -27.86 19.32 5.60
C ASN A 51 -26.85 20.42 5.23
N ARG A 52 -26.64 21.41 6.09
CA ARG A 52 -25.71 22.56 5.92
C ARG A 52 -24.23 22.18 5.68
N TYR A 53 -23.93 20.91 5.36
CA TYR A 53 -22.64 20.26 5.48
C TYR A 53 -22.10 19.69 4.18
N ILE A 54 -22.73 20.01 3.03
CA ILE A 54 -22.22 19.51 1.75
C ILE A 54 -21.27 20.54 1.17
N ILE A 55 -20.02 20.18 1.12
CA ILE A 55 -18.98 20.93 0.40
C ILE A 55 -18.44 20.12 -0.77
N CYS A 56 -17.91 20.81 -1.77
CA CYS A 56 -17.08 20.16 -2.77
C CYS A 56 -15.63 20.23 -2.34
N PRO A 57 -14.99 19.09 -1.97
CA PRO A 57 -13.59 19.09 -1.56
C PRO A 57 -12.67 19.66 -2.65
N GLN A 58 -11.64 20.43 -2.27
CA GLN A 58 -10.74 21.08 -3.22
C GLN A 58 -10.08 20.11 -4.20
N VAL A 59 -9.81 18.89 -3.77
CA VAL A 59 -9.26 17.84 -4.66
C VAL A 59 -10.24 17.46 -5.77
N LEU A 60 -11.54 17.42 -5.49
CA LEU A 60 -12.58 17.19 -6.49
C LEU A 60 -12.75 18.43 -7.38
N LYS A 61 -12.74 19.64 -6.81
CA LYS A 61 -12.79 20.89 -7.59
C LYS A 61 -11.68 20.93 -8.64
N ASN A 62 -10.44 20.65 -8.24
CA ASN A 62 -9.29 20.63 -9.13
C ASN A 62 -9.45 19.56 -10.24
N LYS A 63 -10.02 18.41 -9.91
CA LYS A 63 -10.26 17.35 -10.90
C LYS A 63 -11.33 17.75 -11.90
N LEU A 64 -12.43 18.37 -11.43
CA LEU A 64 -13.50 18.87 -12.27
C LEU A 64 -13.01 20.03 -13.17
N ASP A 65 -12.26 21.00 -12.62
CA ASP A 65 -11.66 22.08 -13.40
C ASP A 65 -10.75 21.52 -14.51
N THR A 66 -9.90 20.56 -14.15
CA THR A 66 -9.01 19.92 -15.13
C THR A 66 -9.79 19.19 -16.22
N PHE A 67 -10.85 18.49 -15.86
CA PHE A 67 -11.69 17.78 -16.81
C PHE A 67 -12.47 18.75 -17.71
N LEU A 68 -13.13 19.75 -17.14
CA LEU A 68 -14.02 20.65 -17.86
C LEU A 68 -13.23 21.62 -18.76
N GLU A 69 -12.11 22.15 -18.30
CA GLU A 69 -11.38 23.21 -19.00
C GLU A 69 -10.21 22.69 -19.86
N LYS A 70 -9.48 21.66 -19.39
CA LYS A 70 -8.20 21.26 -19.99
C LYS A 70 -8.22 19.90 -20.67
N SER A 71 -9.08 18.97 -20.21
CA SER A 71 -9.10 17.61 -20.74
C SER A 71 -9.72 17.58 -22.14
N LYS A 72 -9.10 16.84 -23.06
CA LYS A 72 -9.68 16.50 -24.36
C LYS A 72 -10.70 15.37 -24.27
N LYS A 73 -10.79 14.70 -23.11
CA LYS A 73 -11.73 13.62 -22.89
C LYS A 73 -13.13 14.16 -22.69
N ARG A 74 -14.10 13.40 -23.16
CA ARG A 74 -15.50 13.78 -23.13
C ARG A 74 -16.20 13.30 -21.86
N PHE A 75 -15.78 12.17 -21.32
CA PHE A 75 -16.43 11.54 -20.18
C PHE A 75 -15.54 11.61 -18.95
N LEU A 76 -16.13 11.92 -17.81
CA LEU A 76 -15.55 11.72 -16.48
C LEU A 76 -16.43 10.73 -15.71
N TYR A 77 -15.92 9.55 -15.43
CA TYR A 77 -16.61 8.54 -14.64
C TYR A 77 -16.13 8.64 -13.18
N LEU A 78 -17.03 9.07 -12.31
CA LEU A 78 -16.81 9.17 -10.86
C LEU A 78 -17.49 7.97 -10.19
N ALA A 79 -16.70 7.03 -9.70
CA ALA A 79 -17.20 5.87 -8.96
C ALA A 79 -16.97 6.04 -7.46
N GLY A 80 -17.89 5.58 -6.64
CA GLY A 80 -17.72 5.58 -5.19
C GLY A 80 -18.84 4.86 -4.46
N THR A 81 -18.62 4.61 -3.17
CA THR A 81 -19.60 3.93 -2.32
C THR A 81 -20.92 4.68 -2.29
N TYR A 82 -22.00 3.94 -2.10
CA TYR A 82 -23.33 4.52 -1.95
C TYR A 82 -23.35 5.59 -0.83
N LYS A 83 -24.06 6.68 -1.07
CA LYS A 83 -24.15 7.84 -0.15
C LYS A 83 -22.79 8.48 0.24
N SER A 84 -21.72 8.26 -0.52
CA SER A 84 -20.42 8.91 -0.29
C SER A 84 -20.43 10.44 -0.48
N GLY A 85 -21.53 10.99 -0.98
CA GLY A 85 -21.69 12.43 -1.21
C GLY A 85 -21.18 12.92 -2.56
N ILE A 86 -20.82 12.04 -3.50
CA ILE A 86 -20.32 12.43 -4.84
C ILE A 86 -21.28 13.37 -5.55
N THR A 87 -22.55 12.96 -5.66
CA THR A 87 -23.57 13.73 -6.39
C THR A 87 -23.72 15.12 -5.81
N ALA A 88 -23.86 15.22 -4.48
CA ALA A 88 -23.99 16.48 -3.79
C ALA A 88 -22.74 17.37 -3.94
N SER A 89 -21.55 16.80 -3.84
CA SER A 89 -20.28 17.53 -4.04
C SER A 89 -20.14 18.05 -5.49
N VAL A 90 -20.55 17.28 -6.50
CA VAL A 90 -20.51 17.70 -7.89
C VAL A 90 -21.53 18.82 -8.15
N ILE A 91 -22.75 18.71 -7.62
CA ILE A 91 -23.76 19.77 -7.72
C ILE A 91 -23.25 21.05 -7.06
N LYS A 92 -22.67 20.95 -5.85
CA LYS A 92 -22.10 22.07 -5.13
C LYS A 92 -20.99 22.79 -5.90
N TYR A 93 -20.14 22.03 -6.60
CA TYR A 93 -19.14 22.61 -7.49
C TYR A 93 -19.75 23.50 -8.55
N PHE A 94 -20.83 23.08 -9.23
CA PHE A 94 -21.48 23.87 -10.27
C PHE A 94 -22.25 25.07 -9.70
N GLU A 95 -22.73 25.00 -8.48
CA GLU A 95 -23.34 26.14 -7.77
C GLU A 95 -22.32 27.21 -7.40
N GLU A 96 -21.13 26.82 -6.97
CA GLU A 96 -20.05 27.74 -6.60
C GLU A 96 -19.38 28.39 -7.81
N LYS A 97 -19.35 27.67 -8.95
CA LYS A 97 -18.81 28.18 -10.21
C LYS A 97 -19.96 28.64 -11.08
N ASP A 98 -20.13 29.94 -11.24
CA ASP A 98 -21.11 30.50 -12.15
C ASP A 98 -20.72 30.27 -13.62
N TYR A 99 -20.95 29.07 -14.14
CA TYR A 99 -20.71 28.72 -15.54
C TYR A 99 -21.79 29.29 -16.51
N GLY A 100 -22.68 30.17 -16.03
CA GLY A 100 -23.76 30.79 -16.85
C GLY A 100 -24.82 29.82 -17.36
N LYS A 101 -24.67 28.51 -17.13
CA LYS A 101 -25.64 27.45 -17.43
C LYS A 101 -25.59 26.37 -16.36
N THR A 102 -26.71 26.12 -15.73
CA THR A 102 -26.89 25.00 -14.81
C THR A 102 -26.77 23.69 -15.58
N PRO A 103 -25.94 22.73 -15.14
CA PRO A 103 -25.84 21.43 -15.79
C PRO A 103 -27.19 20.71 -15.74
N GLN A 104 -27.50 19.94 -16.77
CA GLN A 104 -28.68 19.09 -16.75
C GLN A 104 -28.35 17.80 -16.04
N ILE A 105 -29.19 17.42 -15.06
CA ILE A 105 -28.99 16.24 -14.21
C ILE A 105 -29.99 15.16 -14.57
N PHE A 106 -29.48 13.97 -14.91
CA PHE A 106 -30.27 12.76 -15.12
C PHE A 106 -29.99 11.77 -14.01
N ASP A 107 -31.03 11.38 -13.29
CA ASP A 107 -30.93 10.42 -12.21
C ASP A 107 -31.64 9.12 -12.60
N PHE A 108 -30.83 8.07 -12.83
CA PHE A 108 -31.30 6.73 -13.15
C PHE A 108 -31.22 5.78 -11.97
N TYR A 109 -30.88 6.25 -10.78
CA TYR A 109 -30.67 5.39 -9.62
C TYR A 109 -31.85 4.49 -9.29
N ASN A 110 -33.08 5.00 -9.50
CA ASN A 110 -34.33 4.28 -9.23
C ASN A 110 -35.18 3.99 -10.50
N LYS A 111 -34.65 4.26 -11.71
CA LYS A 111 -35.40 4.09 -12.96
C LYS A 111 -34.64 3.18 -13.91
N GLU A 112 -35.32 2.20 -14.50
CA GLU A 112 -34.74 1.42 -15.59
C GLU A 112 -34.46 2.32 -16.80
N MET A 113 -33.23 2.20 -17.34
CA MET A 113 -32.80 2.98 -18.53
C MET A 113 -33.58 2.66 -19.82
N THR A 114 -34.46 1.67 -19.79
CA THR A 114 -35.27 1.20 -20.92
C THR A 114 -36.41 2.10 -21.27
N GLU A 115 -36.73 3.13 -20.49
CA GLU A 115 -37.74 4.09 -20.90
C GLU A 115 -37.22 4.92 -22.08
N ILE A 116 -37.76 4.66 -23.26
CA ILE A 116 -37.47 5.35 -24.54
C ILE A 116 -37.49 6.87 -24.39
N LYS A 117 -38.41 7.41 -23.59
CA LYS A 117 -38.51 8.85 -23.30
C LYS A 117 -37.26 9.41 -22.60
N THR A 118 -36.71 8.66 -21.64
CA THR A 118 -35.52 9.08 -20.89
C THR A 118 -34.26 9.06 -21.77
N CYS A 119 -34.12 8.06 -22.64
CA CYS A 119 -33.04 8.02 -23.63
C CYS A 119 -33.12 9.18 -24.64
N MET A 120 -34.31 9.55 -25.09
CA MET A 120 -34.52 10.68 -25.99
C MET A 120 -34.20 12.03 -25.33
N ALA A 121 -34.62 12.22 -24.08
CA ALA A 121 -34.30 13.39 -23.29
C ALA A 121 -32.82 13.57 -23.06
N LEU A 122 -32.14 12.46 -22.72
CA LEU A 122 -30.69 12.44 -22.55
C LEU A 122 -29.98 12.79 -23.86
N LYS A 123 -30.39 12.22 -24.99
CA LYS A 123 -29.85 12.57 -26.31
C LYS A 123 -30.03 14.07 -26.61
N ALA A 124 -31.22 14.60 -26.40
CA ALA A 124 -31.49 16.04 -26.60
C ALA A 124 -30.63 16.93 -25.71
N ALA A 125 -30.42 16.54 -24.44
CA ALA A 125 -29.58 17.27 -23.52
C ALA A 125 -28.11 17.26 -23.95
N LEU A 126 -27.60 16.12 -24.38
CA LEU A 126 -26.23 16.00 -24.86
C LEU A 126 -25.94 16.82 -26.13
N TRP A 127 -26.95 17.09 -26.94
CA TRP A 127 -26.84 17.96 -28.10
C TRP A 127 -26.94 19.45 -27.74
N SER A 128 -27.77 19.80 -26.75
CA SER A 128 -28.09 21.19 -26.42
C SER A 128 -27.25 21.78 -25.29
N GLN A 129 -26.69 20.94 -24.42
CA GLN A 129 -25.98 21.36 -23.21
C GLN A 129 -24.47 21.20 -23.33
N GLN A 130 -23.74 22.12 -22.71
CA GLN A 130 -22.30 22.04 -22.62
C GLN A 130 -21.86 20.97 -21.60
N TYR A 131 -22.62 20.80 -20.51
CA TYR A 131 -22.36 19.90 -19.42
C TYR A 131 -23.58 19.08 -19.04
N VAL A 132 -23.42 17.77 -18.86
CA VAL A 132 -24.49 16.88 -18.44
C VAL A 132 -23.97 16.02 -17.28
N ILE A 133 -24.75 15.92 -16.23
CA ILE A 133 -24.47 15.02 -15.09
C ILE A 133 -25.45 13.86 -15.18
N ILE A 134 -24.93 12.65 -15.13
CA ILE A 134 -25.72 11.42 -15.19
C ILE A 134 -25.41 10.59 -13.97
N HIS A 135 -26.39 10.44 -13.10
CA HIS A 135 -26.30 9.56 -11.94
C HIS A 135 -26.88 8.18 -12.30
N ILE A 136 -26.00 7.22 -12.54
CA ILE A 136 -26.38 5.87 -13.00
C ILE A 136 -26.55 4.87 -11.85
N GLY A 137 -26.14 5.19 -10.65
CA GLY A 137 -26.27 4.32 -9.47
C GLY A 137 -25.51 3.00 -9.63
N LEU A 138 -26.24 1.89 -9.50
CA LEU A 138 -25.71 0.51 -9.64
C LEU A 138 -25.92 -0.07 -11.05
N GLN A 139 -26.42 0.70 -11.99
CA GLN A 139 -26.73 0.21 -13.34
C GLN A 139 -25.49 0.28 -14.24
N THR A 140 -25.42 -0.61 -15.22
CA THR A 140 -24.46 -0.52 -16.32
C THR A 140 -25.00 0.46 -17.36
N PHE A 141 -24.13 1.34 -17.85
CA PHE A 141 -24.48 2.37 -18.79
C PHE A 141 -23.84 2.13 -20.16
N PRO A 142 -24.56 2.19 -21.28
CA PRO A 142 -24.02 1.91 -22.61
C PRO A 142 -23.12 3.05 -23.12
N LEU A 143 -21.97 3.23 -22.50
CA LEU A 143 -20.99 4.30 -22.79
C LEU A 143 -20.55 4.31 -24.26
N SER A 144 -20.44 3.14 -24.89
CA SER A 144 -20.04 3.02 -26.29
C SER A 144 -21.02 3.69 -27.25
N GLN A 145 -22.30 3.65 -26.93
CA GLN A 145 -23.35 4.29 -27.74
C GLN A 145 -23.39 5.81 -27.56
N MET A 146 -22.97 6.31 -26.39
CA MET A 146 -23.00 7.74 -26.08
C MET A 146 -22.01 8.57 -26.91
N ASN A 147 -20.97 7.97 -27.47
CA ASN A 147 -20.01 8.69 -28.31
C ASN A 147 -20.65 9.35 -29.53
N PHE A 148 -21.84 8.87 -29.95
CA PHE A 148 -22.58 9.37 -31.09
C PHE A 148 -23.64 10.43 -30.72
N TRP A 149 -23.83 10.74 -29.41
CA TRP A 149 -24.96 11.57 -28.95
C TRP A 149 -24.62 13.04 -28.69
N GLY A 150 -23.61 13.61 -29.33
CA GLY A 150 -23.28 15.04 -29.22
C GLY A 150 -21.86 15.28 -28.70
N ASP A 151 -21.42 16.53 -28.49
CA ASP A 151 -20.05 16.91 -28.10
C ASP A 151 -19.93 17.41 -26.66
N GLY A 152 -21.03 17.50 -25.94
CA GLY A 152 -21.06 17.98 -24.56
C GLY A 152 -20.21 17.09 -23.63
N LYS A 153 -19.61 17.70 -22.63
CA LYS A 153 -18.90 16.95 -21.57
C LYS A 153 -19.89 16.30 -20.62
N VAL A 154 -19.60 15.07 -20.22
CA VAL A 154 -20.48 14.23 -19.40
C VAL A 154 -19.77 13.81 -18.14
N ILE A 155 -20.38 14.07 -17.01
CA ILE A 155 -19.97 13.56 -15.71
C ILE A 155 -20.90 12.42 -15.35
N LEU A 156 -20.34 11.20 -15.29
CA LEU A 156 -21.05 9.99 -14.91
C LEU A 156 -20.77 9.72 -13.42
N ILE A 157 -21.83 9.61 -12.63
CA ILE A 157 -21.72 9.27 -11.21
C ILE A 157 -22.29 7.87 -11.01
N ALA A 158 -21.47 6.96 -10.48
CA ALA A 158 -21.82 5.57 -10.31
C ALA A 158 -21.46 5.04 -8.92
N HIS A 159 -22.16 3.99 -8.51
CA HIS A 159 -21.84 3.18 -7.33
C HIS A 159 -21.35 1.79 -7.73
N THR A 160 -20.84 1.68 -8.96
CA THR A 160 -20.21 0.49 -9.52
C THR A 160 -18.90 0.87 -10.17
N PRO A 161 -17.90 -0.02 -10.19
CA PRO A 161 -16.68 0.20 -10.97
C PRO A 161 -17.02 0.24 -12.47
N CYS A 162 -16.23 0.97 -13.23
CA CYS A 162 -16.40 0.99 -14.69
C CYS A 162 -15.81 -0.29 -15.30
N GLU A 163 -16.65 -1.09 -15.93
CA GLU A 163 -16.21 -2.33 -16.60
C GLU A 163 -15.34 -2.07 -17.85
N ASN A 164 -15.52 -0.91 -18.51
CA ASN A 164 -14.86 -0.55 -19.75
C ASN A 164 -13.81 0.56 -19.56
N LEU A 165 -12.77 0.30 -18.77
CA LEU A 165 -11.65 1.22 -18.51
C LEU A 165 -10.87 1.63 -19.77
N TYR A 166 -11.06 0.94 -20.90
CA TYR A 166 -10.31 1.14 -22.15
C TYR A 166 -10.91 2.19 -23.11
N LEU A 167 -11.97 2.90 -22.71
CA LEU A 167 -12.50 3.96 -23.54
C LEU A 167 -11.51 5.14 -23.56
N LYS A 168 -10.83 5.31 -24.69
CA LYS A 168 -9.80 6.37 -24.90
C LYS A 168 -10.30 7.78 -24.57
N ASN A 169 -11.62 7.99 -24.56
CA ASN A 169 -12.27 9.29 -24.36
C ASN A 169 -12.85 9.49 -22.94
N MET A 170 -12.41 8.68 -21.95
CA MET A 170 -12.93 8.70 -20.58
C MET A 170 -11.81 8.84 -19.56
N ASP A 171 -12.05 9.67 -18.54
CA ASP A 171 -11.32 9.67 -17.28
C ASP A 171 -12.10 8.86 -16.24
N TYR A 172 -11.44 7.93 -15.58
CA TYR A 172 -11.99 7.15 -14.47
C TYR A 172 -11.38 7.60 -13.15
N VAL A 173 -12.22 7.86 -12.16
CA VAL A 173 -11.80 8.30 -10.84
C VAL A 173 -12.64 7.61 -9.79
N VAL A 174 -11.98 7.02 -8.79
CA VAL A 174 -12.63 6.52 -7.59
C VAL A 174 -12.68 7.65 -6.57
N PHE A 175 -13.89 8.11 -6.26
CA PHE A 175 -14.11 9.25 -5.37
C PHE A 175 -13.56 9.00 -3.96
N ASN A 176 -13.80 7.81 -3.43
CA ASN A 176 -13.30 7.44 -2.10
C ASN A 176 -11.78 7.54 -1.99
N ASP A 177 -11.04 7.17 -3.05
CA ASP A 177 -9.58 7.33 -3.08
C ASP A 177 -9.17 8.78 -3.28
N LEU A 178 -9.93 9.52 -4.08
CA LEU A 178 -9.66 10.94 -4.33
C LEU A 178 -9.72 11.76 -3.04
N VAL A 179 -10.72 11.51 -2.20
CA VAL A 179 -10.93 12.25 -0.94
C VAL A 179 -10.17 11.67 0.25
N ASN A 180 -9.66 10.45 0.15
CA ASN A 180 -8.87 9.80 1.21
C ASN A 180 -7.47 10.41 1.34
N GLN A 181 -7.41 11.70 1.67
CA GLN A 181 -6.20 12.48 1.86
C GLN A 181 -6.33 13.32 3.12
N LYS A 182 -5.28 13.35 3.95
CA LYS A 182 -5.26 14.18 5.17
C LYS A 182 -5.65 15.64 4.91
N ARG A 183 -5.19 16.20 3.80
CA ARG A 183 -5.53 17.57 3.40
C ARG A 183 -7.03 17.77 3.17
N CYS A 184 -7.70 16.78 2.58
CA CYS A 184 -9.14 16.83 2.38
C CYS A 184 -9.87 16.80 3.74
N THR A 185 -9.49 15.88 4.63
CA THR A 185 -10.06 15.81 5.98
C THR A 185 -9.81 17.10 6.78
N GLU A 186 -8.63 17.70 6.66
CA GLU A 186 -8.32 19.00 7.27
C GLU A 186 -9.25 20.11 6.76
N GLU A 187 -9.45 20.20 5.44
CA GLU A 187 -10.37 21.15 4.80
C GLU A 187 -11.80 20.97 5.32
N LEU A 188 -12.27 19.74 5.39
CA LEU A 188 -13.59 19.39 5.89
C LEU A 188 -13.75 19.78 7.37
N LEU A 189 -12.79 19.44 8.23
CA LEU A 189 -12.83 19.80 9.65
C LEU A 189 -12.78 21.32 9.85
N LYS A 190 -11.96 22.06 9.10
CA LYS A 190 -11.94 23.53 9.13
C LYS A 190 -13.31 24.13 8.80
N THR A 191 -14.08 23.49 7.94
CA THR A 191 -15.38 23.95 7.53
C THR A 191 -16.47 23.55 8.50
N TYR A 192 -16.42 22.32 9.01
CA TYR A 192 -17.50 21.75 9.81
C TYR A 192 -17.36 21.99 11.29
N VAL A 193 -16.15 21.79 11.82
CA VAL A 193 -15.86 21.82 13.26
C VAL A 193 -14.48 22.44 13.48
N PRO A 194 -14.31 23.73 13.13
CA PRO A 194 -13.01 24.41 13.26
C PRO A 194 -12.47 24.39 14.69
N GLU A 195 -13.36 24.28 15.66
CA GLU A 195 -13.01 24.25 17.09
C GLU A 195 -12.15 23.03 17.46
N LEU A 196 -12.26 21.92 16.74
CA LEU A 196 -11.40 20.75 16.92
C LEU A 196 -9.94 21.01 16.54
N LEU A 197 -9.69 22.04 15.75
CA LEU A 197 -8.36 22.37 15.24
C LEU A 197 -7.69 23.50 16.06
N TYR A 198 -8.23 23.82 17.26
CA TYR A 198 -7.54 24.70 18.20
C TYR A 198 -6.46 23.93 18.96
N GLY A 199 -5.26 24.47 19.02
CA GLY A 199 -4.16 23.88 19.78
C GLY A 199 -2.84 23.77 19.01
N ASN A 200 -1.94 22.94 19.52
CA ASN A 200 -0.64 22.72 18.90
C ASN A 200 -0.81 21.98 17.55
N ARG A 201 -0.01 22.36 16.56
CA ARG A 201 -0.04 21.79 15.19
C ARG A 201 0.18 20.28 15.18
N ASP A 202 1.06 19.77 16.03
CA ASP A 202 1.33 18.32 16.11
C ASP A 202 0.08 17.55 16.56
N CYS A 203 -0.67 18.09 17.53
CA CYS A 203 -1.93 17.50 17.96
C CYS A 203 -3.00 17.55 16.85
N GLN A 204 -3.05 18.64 16.08
CA GLN A 204 -3.95 18.78 14.94
C GLN A 204 -3.62 17.74 13.86
N ASP A 205 -2.34 17.57 13.53
CA ASP A 205 -1.89 16.62 12.51
C ASP A 205 -2.22 15.17 12.90
N ILE A 206 -2.09 14.81 14.17
CA ILE A 206 -2.50 13.51 14.71
C ILE A 206 -4.02 13.35 14.60
N LEU A 207 -4.81 14.30 15.04
CA LEU A 207 -6.27 14.27 15.00
C LEU A 207 -6.78 14.11 13.55
N ILE A 208 -6.29 14.96 12.63
CA ILE A 208 -6.63 14.91 11.22
C ILE A 208 -6.28 13.54 10.64
N SER A 209 -5.09 13.03 10.95
CA SER A 209 -4.62 11.73 10.47
C SER A 209 -5.53 10.60 10.94
N ARG A 210 -5.91 10.61 12.22
CA ARG A 210 -6.77 9.57 12.81
C ARG A 210 -8.20 9.63 12.28
N ILE A 211 -8.79 10.82 12.15
CA ILE A 211 -10.12 10.97 11.56
C ILE A 211 -10.09 10.51 10.08
N ASN A 212 -9.06 10.90 9.32
CA ASN A 212 -8.91 10.43 7.93
C ASN A 212 -8.82 8.91 7.84
N GLU A 213 -8.04 8.28 8.71
CA GLU A 213 -7.90 6.81 8.77
C GLU A 213 -9.26 6.10 9.00
N LYS A 214 -10.14 6.69 9.80
CA LYS A 214 -11.44 6.10 10.14
C LYS A 214 -12.53 6.40 9.10
N THR A 215 -12.51 7.58 8.50
CA THR A 215 -13.58 8.07 7.60
C THR A 215 -13.21 7.96 6.12
N GLY A 216 -11.92 7.82 5.80
CA GLY A 216 -11.43 7.88 4.42
C GLY A 216 -11.64 9.25 3.76
N GLY A 217 -11.79 10.32 4.54
CA GLY A 217 -12.06 11.66 4.03
C GLY A 217 -13.47 11.83 3.42
N ILE A 218 -14.37 10.89 3.62
CA ILE A 218 -15.78 11.00 3.16
C ILE A 218 -16.46 12.15 3.89
N PRO A 219 -16.98 13.17 3.18
CA PRO A 219 -17.44 14.42 3.81
C PRO A 219 -18.43 14.22 4.94
N LEU A 220 -19.50 13.46 4.72
CA LEU A 220 -20.52 13.21 5.75
C LEU A 220 -19.96 12.42 6.96
N ALA A 221 -19.06 11.48 6.73
CA ALA A 221 -18.44 10.69 7.79
C ALA A 221 -17.47 11.56 8.65
N VAL A 222 -16.70 12.44 8.01
CA VAL A 222 -15.82 13.41 8.68
C VAL A 222 -16.66 14.35 9.54
N TYR A 223 -17.75 14.86 8.99
CA TYR A 223 -18.69 15.73 9.74
C TYR A 223 -19.25 15.02 10.96
N ARG A 224 -19.88 13.84 10.79
CA ARG A 224 -20.53 13.14 11.90
C ARG A 224 -19.54 12.78 13.00
N LEU A 225 -18.39 12.24 12.64
CA LEU A 225 -17.37 11.86 13.62
C LEU A 225 -16.74 13.09 14.29
N GLY A 226 -16.39 14.11 13.51
CA GLY A 226 -15.79 15.35 14.05
C GLY A 226 -16.74 16.07 15.00
N ASN A 227 -18.01 16.22 14.59
CA ASN A 227 -19.02 16.87 15.41
C ASN A 227 -19.27 16.12 16.73
N ALA A 228 -19.37 14.79 16.68
CA ALA A 228 -19.55 13.97 17.87
C ALA A 228 -18.37 14.08 18.85
N ILE A 229 -17.15 14.08 18.34
CA ILE A 229 -15.94 14.28 19.16
C ILE A 229 -15.97 15.65 19.84
N PHE A 230 -16.42 16.69 19.13
CA PHE A 230 -16.53 18.05 19.66
C PHE A 230 -17.67 18.19 20.67
N GLU A 231 -18.91 17.84 20.29
CA GLU A 231 -20.11 18.03 21.14
C GLU A 231 -20.05 17.24 22.44
N LYS A 232 -19.48 16.04 22.39
CA LYS A 232 -19.33 15.19 23.59
C LYS A 232 -18.05 15.49 24.36
N GLU A 233 -17.29 16.50 23.93
CA GLU A 233 -16.04 16.93 24.58
C GLU A 233 -15.03 15.81 24.82
N LEU A 234 -15.05 14.76 23.96
CA LEU A 234 -14.31 13.52 24.19
C LEU A 234 -12.79 13.72 24.32
N LEU A 235 -12.25 14.82 23.81
CA LEU A 235 -10.82 15.14 23.91
C LEU A 235 -10.44 15.87 25.21
N ARG A 236 -11.41 16.40 25.96
CA ARG A 236 -11.13 17.15 27.20
C ARG A 236 -10.79 16.24 28.39
N TYR A 237 -11.40 15.05 28.43
CA TYR A 237 -11.26 14.15 29.58
C TYR A 237 -9.96 13.36 29.61
N GLU A 238 -9.28 13.17 28.47
CA GLU A 238 -8.13 12.27 28.42
C GLU A 238 -6.78 12.97 28.27
N GLY A 239 -6.75 14.26 27.97
CA GLY A 239 -5.50 15.05 27.86
C GLY A 239 -4.47 14.48 26.84
N ASN A 240 -4.79 13.37 26.18
CA ASN A 240 -3.90 12.65 25.30
C ASN A 240 -4.70 12.02 24.15
N LEU A 241 -4.55 12.61 22.97
CA LEU A 241 -5.14 12.12 21.71
C LEU A 241 -4.78 10.65 21.41
N GLU A 242 -3.57 10.24 21.75
CA GLU A 242 -3.12 8.89 21.49
C GLU A 242 -3.90 7.86 22.30
N LYS A 243 -4.22 8.15 23.55
CA LYS A 243 -5.06 7.28 24.39
C LYS A 243 -6.48 7.18 23.85
N PHE A 244 -7.07 8.30 23.43
CA PHE A 244 -8.42 8.31 22.86
C PHE A 244 -8.50 7.43 21.61
N PHE A 245 -7.50 7.50 20.75
CA PHE A 245 -7.44 6.69 19.51
C PHE A 245 -6.79 5.31 19.70
N ALA A 246 -6.30 4.98 20.89
CA ALA A 246 -5.73 3.65 21.17
C ALA A 246 -6.81 2.56 21.11
N LEU A 247 -8.02 2.86 21.57
CA LEU A 247 -9.15 1.96 21.42
C LEU A 247 -9.84 2.16 20.07
N PRO A 248 -10.38 1.10 19.47
CA PRO A 248 -11.20 1.23 18.27
C PRO A 248 -12.40 2.14 18.55
N LEU A 249 -12.57 3.21 17.78
CA LEU A 249 -13.66 4.18 17.98
C LEU A 249 -15.06 3.54 17.88
N TYR A 250 -15.22 2.50 17.09
CA TYR A 250 -16.49 1.76 16.96
C TYR A 250 -16.84 0.94 18.22
N LEU A 251 -15.92 0.74 19.15
CA LEU A 251 -16.16 0.14 20.46
C LEU A 251 -16.36 1.19 21.56
N ASN A 252 -16.25 2.48 21.25
CA ASN A 252 -16.49 3.54 22.22
C ASN A 252 -18.00 3.75 22.42
N PRO A 253 -18.55 3.49 23.62
CA PRO A 253 -19.99 3.65 23.89
C PRO A 253 -20.52 5.05 23.58
N GLU A 254 -19.69 6.07 23.77
CA GLU A 254 -20.06 7.46 23.49
C GLU A 254 -20.28 7.71 21.98
N LEU A 255 -19.70 6.89 21.12
CA LEU A 255 -19.83 7.00 19.66
C LEU A 255 -20.81 5.99 19.05
N GLU A 256 -21.41 5.12 19.84
CA GLU A 256 -22.32 4.07 19.36
C GLU A 256 -23.45 4.63 18.48
N SER A 257 -24.16 5.65 18.96
CA SER A 257 -25.24 6.28 18.19
C SER A 257 -24.75 6.89 16.85
N VAL A 258 -23.53 7.41 16.83
CA VAL A 258 -22.93 7.99 15.63
C VAL A 258 -22.61 6.91 14.60
N TYR A 259 -22.08 5.77 15.07
CA TYR A 259 -21.83 4.62 14.20
C TYR A 259 -23.12 3.97 13.70
N GLU A 260 -24.18 3.93 14.53
CA GLU A 260 -25.50 3.49 14.08
C GLU A 260 -26.09 4.38 12.98
N ASP A 261 -26.00 5.70 13.14
CA ASP A 261 -26.45 6.64 12.12
C ASP A 261 -25.63 6.52 10.83
N MET A 262 -24.31 6.41 10.96
CA MET A 262 -23.45 6.18 9.80
C MET A 262 -23.74 4.83 9.13
N TRP A 263 -24.07 3.78 9.90
CA TRP A 263 -24.48 2.51 9.34
C TRP A 263 -25.74 2.66 8.46
N LYS A 264 -26.77 3.30 8.97
CA LYS A 264 -28.02 3.57 8.22
C LYS A 264 -27.74 4.43 6.98
N ASP A 265 -26.85 5.41 7.10
CA ASP A 265 -26.54 6.31 5.98
C ASP A 265 -25.73 5.61 4.87
N PHE A 266 -24.73 4.80 5.20
CA PHE A 266 -23.75 4.32 4.23
C PHE A 266 -23.89 2.84 3.87
N MET A 267 -24.37 2.00 4.79
CA MET A 267 -24.22 0.56 4.66
C MET A 267 -25.53 -0.23 4.64
N GLU A 268 -26.53 0.15 5.40
CA GLU A 268 -27.71 -0.67 5.64
C GLU A 268 -28.41 -1.16 4.36
N ASP A 269 -28.68 -0.23 3.43
CA ASP A 269 -29.32 -0.55 2.15
C ASP A 269 -28.47 -1.51 1.29
N THR A 270 -27.14 -1.32 1.30
CA THR A 270 -26.21 -2.16 0.54
C THR A 270 -26.01 -3.50 1.20
N TRP A 271 -25.87 -3.52 2.53
CA TRP A 271 -25.72 -4.74 3.31
C TRP A 271 -26.88 -5.70 3.15
N ASN A 272 -28.10 -5.17 3.10
CA ASN A 272 -29.32 -5.98 2.91
C ASN A 272 -29.47 -6.52 1.47
N LYS A 273 -28.77 -5.94 0.50
CA LYS A 273 -28.79 -6.38 -0.92
C LYS A 273 -27.71 -7.41 -1.25
N VAL A 274 -26.62 -7.44 -0.49
CA VAL A 274 -25.55 -8.40 -0.74
C VAL A 274 -25.86 -9.76 -0.11
N SER A 275 -25.35 -10.82 -0.74
CA SER A 275 -25.55 -12.19 -0.24
C SER A 275 -24.86 -12.41 1.11
N THR A 276 -25.34 -13.39 1.86
CA THR A 276 -24.71 -13.82 3.12
C THR A 276 -23.24 -14.19 2.92
N ASP A 277 -22.87 -14.79 1.80
CA ASP A 277 -21.48 -15.11 1.48
C ASP A 277 -20.62 -13.85 1.34
N THR A 278 -21.18 -12.80 0.72
CA THR A 278 -20.51 -11.50 0.61
C THR A 278 -20.36 -10.86 1.99
N GLN A 279 -21.38 -10.95 2.84
CA GLN A 279 -21.30 -10.43 4.22
C GLN A 279 -20.20 -11.14 5.03
N ILE A 280 -20.10 -12.47 4.92
CA ILE A 280 -19.05 -13.26 5.58
C ILE A 280 -17.65 -12.85 5.06
N LEU A 281 -17.49 -12.69 3.74
CA LEU A 281 -16.25 -12.25 3.12
C LEU A 281 -15.82 -10.87 3.63
N LEU A 282 -16.73 -9.91 3.63
CA LEU A 282 -16.49 -8.56 4.09
C LEU A 282 -16.20 -8.50 5.60
N GLY A 283 -16.95 -9.28 6.40
CA GLY A 283 -16.70 -9.45 7.82
C GLY A 283 -15.28 -9.94 8.08
N CYS A 284 -14.87 -11.04 7.43
CA CYS A 284 -13.51 -11.57 7.53
C CYS A 284 -12.45 -10.53 7.12
N ALA A 285 -12.62 -9.87 5.97
CA ALA A 285 -11.67 -8.87 5.49
C ALA A 285 -11.59 -7.63 6.40
N SER A 286 -12.64 -7.32 7.15
CA SER A 286 -12.66 -6.16 8.03
C SER A 286 -11.75 -6.30 9.26
N TYR A 287 -11.42 -7.51 9.68
CA TYR A 287 -10.57 -7.74 10.85
C TYR A 287 -9.12 -7.28 10.64
N PHE A 288 -8.63 -7.21 9.41
CA PHE A 288 -7.25 -6.86 9.09
C PHE A 288 -7.09 -5.37 8.80
N THR A 289 -5.95 -4.78 9.18
CA THR A 289 -5.67 -3.35 8.91
C THR A 289 -5.17 -3.12 7.50
N GLY A 290 -4.40 -4.07 6.96
CA GLY A 290 -3.79 -3.98 5.64
C GLY A 290 -4.69 -4.42 4.49
N ASP A 291 -4.12 -4.39 3.29
CA ASP A 291 -4.71 -4.99 2.10
C ASP A 291 -4.52 -6.50 2.19
N ILE A 292 -5.61 -7.25 2.19
CA ILE A 292 -5.57 -8.69 2.34
C ILE A 292 -5.42 -9.37 0.98
N SER A 293 -4.45 -10.28 0.85
CA SER A 293 -4.29 -11.06 -0.38
C SER A 293 -5.47 -12.03 -0.58
N LEU A 294 -5.79 -12.29 -1.85
CA LEU A 294 -6.86 -13.24 -2.16
C LEU A 294 -6.51 -14.65 -1.67
N ASP A 295 -5.23 -15.02 -1.64
CA ASP A 295 -4.78 -16.31 -1.15
C ASP A 295 -5.03 -16.46 0.36
N LEU A 296 -4.69 -15.42 1.14
CA LEU A 296 -4.98 -15.41 2.58
C LEU A 296 -6.49 -15.44 2.82
N LEU A 297 -7.24 -14.56 2.17
CA LEU A 297 -8.70 -14.49 2.32
C LEU A 297 -9.38 -15.83 1.98
N LYS A 298 -8.92 -16.49 0.92
CA LYS A 298 -9.40 -17.82 0.53
C LYS A 298 -9.04 -18.89 1.58
N CYS A 299 -7.84 -18.85 2.12
CA CYS A 299 -7.41 -19.73 3.22
C CYS A 299 -8.30 -19.56 4.45
N LEU A 300 -8.57 -18.32 4.84
CA LEU A 300 -9.42 -18.01 6.01
C LEU A 300 -10.86 -18.51 5.84
N LEU A 301 -11.41 -18.41 4.64
CA LEU A 301 -12.82 -18.75 4.31
C LEU A 301 -13.01 -20.15 3.76
N GLY A 302 -11.94 -20.89 3.43
CA GLY A 302 -11.97 -22.13 2.66
C GLY A 302 -12.94 -23.21 3.20
N ASN A 303 -13.16 -23.27 4.51
CA ASN A 303 -14.11 -24.19 5.13
C ASN A 303 -15.56 -23.66 5.14
N LYS A 304 -15.78 -22.38 4.85
CA LYS A 304 -17.09 -21.71 4.88
C LYS A 304 -17.69 -21.53 3.48
N MET A 305 -16.87 -21.55 2.42
CA MET A 305 -17.26 -21.26 1.04
C MET A 305 -16.58 -22.16 0.01
N THR A 306 -17.34 -22.62 -1.00
CA THR A 306 -16.75 -23.22 -2.20
C THR A 306 -16.13 -22.16 -3.09
N ASP A 307 -15.25 -22.56 -4.02
CA ASP A 307 -14.59 -21.65 -4.96
C ASP A 307 -15.58 -20.82 -5.80
N GLU A 308 -16.70 -21.39 -6.19
CA GLU A 308 -17.73 -20.69 -6.96
C GLU A 308 -18.45 -19.64 -6.11
N ARG A 309 -18.89 -20.01 -4.90
CA ARG A 309 -19.51 -19.06 -3.95
C ARG A 309 -18.58 -17.93 -3.60
N TRP A 310 -17.30 -18.23 -3.38
CA TRP A 310 -16.27 -17.23 -3.09
C TRP A 310 -16.10 -16.22 -4.24
N ARG A 311 -16.04 -16.70 -5.50
CA ARG A 311 -15.93 -15.82 -6.68
C ARG A 311 -17.15 -14.92 -6.82
N THR A 312 -18.34 -15.47 -6.61
CA THR A 312 -19.62 -14.73 -6.66
C THR A 312 -19.66 -13.66 -5.56
N ALA A 313 -19.28 -14.01 -4.33
CA ALA A 313 -19.23 -13.07 -3.20
C ALA A 313 -18.24 -11.92 -3.46
N LEU A 314 -17.06 -12.23 -3.96
CA LEU A 314 -16.04 -11.23 -4.29
C LEU A 314 -16.51 -10.32 -5.44
N SER A 315 -17.09 -10.89 -6.50
CA SER A 315 -17.66 -10.12 -7.60
C SER A 315 -18.74 -9.15 -7.13
N GLN A 316 -19.60 -9.61 -6.23
CA GLN A 316 -20.65 -8.79 -5.65
C GLN A 316 -20.07 -7.66 -4.77
N ALA A 317 -19.04 -7.96 -3.96
CA ALA A 317 -18.36 -6.94 -3.16
C ALA A 317 -17.72 -5.84 -4.02
N TYR A 318 -17.15 -6.19 -5.18
CA TYR A 318 -16.65 -5.22 -6.17
C TYR A 318 -17.79 -4.45 -6.83
N GLN A 319 -18.86 -5.13 -7.23
CA GLN A 319 -20.01 -4.51 -7.89
C GLN A 319 -20.63 -3.40 -7.03
N TYR A 320 -20.70 -3.60 -5.73
CA TYR A 320 -21.25 -2.61 -4.79
C TYR A 320 -20.20 -1.60 -4.26
N MET A 321 -19.00 -1.57 -4.82
CA MET A 321 -17.92 -0.67 -4.38
C MET A 321 -17.63 -0.76 -2.87
N LEU A 322 -17.72 -1.96 -2.29
CA LEU A 322 -17.39 -2.21 -0.88
C LEU A 322 -15.91 -2.53 -0.70
N VAL A 323 -15.31 -3.08 -1.74
CA VAL A 323 -13.89 -3.39 -1.81
C VAL A 323 -13.28 -2.84 -3.09
N MET A 324 -11.96 -2.65 -3.06
CA MET A 324 -11.14 -2.34 -4.21
C MET A 324 -10.09 -3.41 -4.42
N GLU A 325 -9.68 -3.60 -5.67
CA GLU A 325 -8.51 -4.42 -6.00
C GLU A 325 -7.25 -3.64 -5.59
N SER A 326 -6.46 -4.18 -4.66
CA SER A 326 -5.18 -3.62 -4.31
C SER A 326 -4.09 -4.12 -5.26
N GLY A 327 -3.11 -3.27 -5.58
CA GLY A 327 -1.93 -3.66 -6.38
C GLY A 327 -1.94 -3.24 -7.84
N ARG A 328 -2.99 -2.64 -8.37
CA ARG A 328 -2.93 -1.94 -9.66
C ARG A 328 -2.29 -0.56 -9.52
N ASN A 329 -0.98 -0.50 -9.35
CA ASN A 329 -0.24 0.73 -9.65
C ASN A 329 -0.30 0.96 -11.16
N GLN A 330 -1.23 1.81 -11.59
CA GLN A 330 -1.47 2.17 -12.99
C GLN A 330 -0.31 2.90 -13.68
N GLN A 331 0.79 3.19 -12.98
CA GLN A 331 1.85 4.05 -13.51
C GLN A 331 3.05 3.33 -14.12
N ASN A 332 3.29 2.04 -13.88
CA ASN A 332 4.55 1.43 -14.29
C ASN A 332 4.46 0.19 -15.18
N GLY A 333 3.32 -0.15 -15.79
CA GLY A 333 3.28 -1.21 -16.82
C GLY A 333 3.79 -2.61 -16.38
N GLU A 334 4.22 -2.78 -15.15
CA GLU A 334 4.68 -4.04 -14.61
C GLU A 334 3.46 -4.90 -14.22
N ASN A 335 3.24 -5.96 -14.98
CA ASN A 335 2.25 -7.01 -14.72
C ASN A 335 2.60 -7.79 -13.43
N GLY A 336 2.50 -7.15 -12.29
CA GLY A 336 2.53 -7.86 -11.01
C GLY A 336 1.17 -8.54 -10.78
N ASN A 337 1.17 -9.87 -10.76
CA ASN A 337 -0.01 -10.73 -10.52
C ASN A 337 -0.57 -10.63 -9.07
N PHE A 338 -0.36 -9.50 -8.38
CA PHE A 338 -0.94 -9.37 -7.05
C PHE A 338 -2.42 -9.04 -7.16
N ARG A 339 -3.22 -9.91 -6.58
CA ARG A 339 -4.64 -9.69 -6.38
C ARG A 339 -4.90 -9.66 -4.88
N GLY A 340 -5.18 -8.50 -4.36
CA GLY A 340 -5.59 -8.28 -2.98
C GLY A 340 -6.89 -7.50 -2.92
N VAL A 341 -7.48 -7.49 -1.74
CA VAL A 341 -8.73 -6.79 -1.44
C VAL A 341 -8.48 -5.74 -0.38
N ARG A 342 -8.94 -4.53 -0.63
CA ARG A 342 -8.94 -3.43 0.33
C ARG A 342 -10.37 -2.93 0.52
N LEU A 343 -10.81 -2.91 1.78
CA LEU A 343 -12.06 -2.21 2.12
C LEU A 343 -11.80 -0.70 2.20
N PHE A 344 -12.78 0.08 1.78
CA PHE A 344 -12.73 1.51 2.05
C PHE A 344 -12.76 1.78 3.56
N PRO A 345 -12.02 2.78 4.08
CA PRO A 345 -11.90 3.02 5.52
C PRO A 345 -13.24 3.06 6.24
N ILE A 346 -14.18 3.85 5.77
CA ILE A 346 -15.51 3.95 6.40
C ILE A 346 -16.28 2.64 6.34
N VAL A 347 -16.25 1.93 5.22
CA VAL A 347 -16.90 0.61 5.05
C VAL A 347 -16.34 -0.38 6.08
N LYS A 348 -15.03 -0.41 6.23
CA LYS A 348 -14.33 -1.26 7.20
C LYS A 348 -14.76 -0.95 8.64
N GLN A 349 -14.80 0.32 9.03
CA GLN A 349 -15.21 0.72 10.38
C GLN A 349 -16.67 0.31 10.67
N LEU A 350 -17.56 0.51 9.70
CA LEU A 350 -18.97 0.18 9.85
C LEU A 350 -19.23 -1.33 9.90
N ILE A 351 -18.50 -2.11 9.11
CA ILE A 351 -18.58 -3.57 9.18
C ILE A 351 -18.03 -4.07 10.53
N ARG A 352 -16.93 -3.52 11.02
CA ARG A 352 -16.41 -3.83 12.35
C ARG A 352 -17.43 -3.49 13.44
N PHE A 353 -18.05 -2.34 13.36
CA PHE A 353 -19.08 -1.94 14.31
C PHE A 353 -20.23 -2.96 14.39
N LYS A 354 -20.66 -3.52 13.26
CA LYS A 354 -21.79 -4.48 13.21
C LYS A 354 -21.40 -5.93 13.43
N CYS A 355 -20.20 -6.34 13.02
CA CYS A 355 -19.83 -7.75 12.90
C CYS A 355 -18.59 -8.12 13.74
N TRP A 356 -18.09 -7.21 14.60
CA TRP A 356 -16.92 -7.54 15.41
C TRP A 356 -17.27 -8.57 16.48
N GLU A 357 -16.57 -9.68 16.44
CA GLU A 357 -16.58 -10.73 17.48
C GLU A 357 -15.13 -11.10 17.79
N GLU A 358 -14.71 -10.96 19.03
CA GLU A 358 -13.34 -11.25 19.46
C GLU A 358 -12.93 -12.69 19.16
N SER A 359 -13.82 -13.65 19.38
CA SER A 359 -13.58 -15.07 19.08
C SER A 359 -13.35 -15.36 17.59
N GLU A 360 -14.04 -14.67 16.69
CA GLU A 360 -13.80 -14.80 15.24
C GLU A 360 -12.49 -14.08 14.84
N TYR A 361 -12.17 -12.94 15.46
CA TYR A 361 -10.88 -12.26 15.26
C TYR A 361 -9.72 -13.18 15.63
N GLU A 362 -9.72 -13.74 16.85
CA GLU A 362 -8.69 -14.67 17.31
C GLU A 362 -8.52 -15.86 16.37
N LYS A 363 -9.63 -16.44 15.92
CA LYS A 363 -9.63 -17.57 14.99
C LYS A 363 -9.06 -17.22 13.62
N TYR A 364 -9.37 -16.02 13.07
CA TYR A 364 -8.80 -15.59 11.81
C TYR A 364 -7.32 -15.24 11.96
N MET A 365 -6.94 -14.65 13.08
CA MET A 365 -5.53 -14.36 13.36
C MET A 365 -4.71 -15.65 13.53
N ASP A 366 -5.21 -16.65 14.26
CA ASP A 366 -4.51 -17.94 14.40
C ASP A 366 -4.31 -18.65 13.06
N LYS A 367 -5.34 -18.67 12.20
CA LYS A 367 -5.21 -19.17 10.82
C LYS A 367 -4.22 -18.35 9.97
N SER A 368 -4.15 -17.04 10.19
CA SER A 368 -3.20 -16.19 9.49
C SER A 368 -1.76 -16.51 9.92
N VAL A 369 -1.55 -16.79 11.20
CA VAL A 369 -0.26 -17.28 11.72
C VAL A 369 0.17 -18.52 10.96
N ASP A 370 -0.69 -19.53 10.88
CA ASP A 370 -0.40 -20.80 10.23
C ASP A 370 -0.14 -20.59 8.71
N PHE A 371 -0.93 -19.74 8.05
CA PHE A 371 -0.72 -19.37 6.64
C PHE A 371 0.65 -18.74 6.41
N TYR A 372 1.04 -17.75 7.21
CA TYR A 372 2.34 -17.10 7.06
C TYR A 372 3.50 -18.01 7.44
N MET A 373 3.34 -18.86 8.44
CA MET A 373 4.35 -19.88 8.79
C MET A 373 4.62 -20.81 7.61
N GLU A 374 3.56 -21.34 6.98
CA GLU A 374 3.69 -22.19 5.79
C GLU A 374 4.40 -21.46 4.64
N LYS A 375 3.94 -20.25 4.33
CA LYS A 375 4.52 -19.43 3.25
C LYS A 375 5.97 -19.08 3.51
N ILE A 376 6.34 -18.70 4.73
CA ILE A 376 7.70 -18.35 5.09
C ILE A 376 8.61 -19.58 5.05
N ASN A 377 8.15 -20.73 5.52
CA ASN A 377 8.94 -21.97 5.52
C ASN A 377 9.17 -22.53 4.10
N THR A 378 8.30 -22.21 3.15
CA THR A 378 8.44 -22.62 1.74
C THR A 378 9.24 -21.62 0.89
N LEU A 379 9.64 -20.47 1.45
CA LEU A 379 10.43 -19.48 0.71
C LEU A 379 11.84 -19.99 0.43
N ASP A 380 12.23 -19.87 -0.82
CA ASP A 380 13.63 -19.99 -1.19
C ASP A 380 14.40 -18.75 -0.71
N VAL A 381 15.23 -18.95 0.31
CA VAL A 381 16.02 -17.87 0.92
C VAL A 381 17.00 -17.27 -0.11
N ASP A 382 17.49 -18.06 -1.04
CA ASP A 382 18.42 -17.58 -2.08
C ASP A 382 17.69 -16.71 -3.12
N ALA A 383 16.45 -17.06 -3.48
CA ALA A 383 15.59 -16.23 -4.31
C ALA A 383 15.33 -14.85 -3.67
N LEU A 384 15.17 -14.78 -2.35
CA LEU A 384 15.02 -13.51 -1.63
C LEU A 384 16.21 -12.57 -1.80
N TYR A 385 17.41 -13.15 -1.79
CA TYR A 385 18.63 -12.35 -1.92
C TYR A 385 19.05 -12.14 -3.37
N SER A 386 18.47 -12.88 -4.32
CA SER A 386 18.59 -12.61 -5.75
C SER A 386 17.70 -11.46 -6.21
N GLY A 387 16.78 -11.00 -5.37
CA GLY A 387 15.89 -9.87 -5.63
C GLY A 387 14.61 -10.24 -6.34
N GLU A 388 14.25 -11.49 -6.34
CA GLU A 388 12.94 -11.90 -6.82
C GLU A 388 11.84 -11.26 -5.97
N LYS A 389 10.79 -10.75 -6.62
CA LYS A 389 9.61 -10.26 -5.94
C LYS A 389 8.88 -11.43 -5.30
N ILE A 390 8.77 -11.40 -4.00
CA ILE A 390 8.04 -12.41 -3.23
C ILE A 390 6.66 -11.91 -2.84
N PHE A 391 5.84 -12.81 -2.31
CA PHE A 391 4.48 -12.45 -1.92
C PHE A 391 4.42 -11.31 -0.89
N LEU A 392 5.38 -11.25 0.06
CA LEU A 392 5.45 -10.20 1.08
C LEU A 392 5.85 -8.81 0.56
N ASP A 393 6.36 -8.70 -0.65
CA ASP A 393 6.62 -7.41 -1.30
C ASP A 393 5.34 -6.77 -1.87
N ARG A 394 4.19 -7.41 -1.72
CA ARG A 394 2.97 -7.07 -2.42
C ARG A 394 1.95 -6.43 -1.48
N GLY A 395 1.70 -5.13 -1.69
CA GLY A 395 0.61 -4.42 -1.04
C GLY A 395 0.67 -4.38 0.50
N GLY A 396 -0.44 -4.69 1.16
CA GLY A 396 -0.60 -4.64 2.60
C GLY A 396 -0.14 -5.88 3.37
N GLU A 397 0.45 -6.86 2.73
CA GLU A 397 0.88 -8.13 3.34
C GLU A 397 1.84 -7.92 4.51
N LEU A 398 2.78 -6.96 4.41
CA LEU A 398 3.67 -6.63 5.53
C LEU A 398 2.91 -6.04 6.73
N MET A 399 1.84 -5.30 6.51
CA MET A 399 1.01 -4.77 7.60
C MET A 399 0.27 -5.89 8.32
N ILE A 400 -0.22 -6.88 7.57
CA ILE A 400 -0.88 -8.05 8.14
C ILE A 400 0.13 -8.93 8.90
N LEU A 401 1.34 -9.11 8.35
CA LEU A 401 2.41 -9.82 9.07
C LEU A 401 2.77 -9.12 10.39
N GLU A 402 2.80 -7.79 10.41
CA GLU A 402 2.99 -7.00 11.63
C GLU A 402 1.88 -7.28 12.65
N GLU A 403 0.60 -7.27 12.23
CA GLU A 403 -0.53 -7.63 13.09
C GLU A 403 -0.43 -9.07 13.62
N VAL A 404 -0.05 -10.00 12.77
CA VAL A 404 0.14 -11.42 13.13
C VAL A 404 1.28 -11.59 14.16
N LEU A 405 2.38 -10.89 13.99
CA LEU A 405 3.48 -10.89 14.95
C LEU A 405 3.06 -10.29 16.31
N GLN A 406 2.32 -9.17 16.27
CA GLN A 406 1.79 -8.56 17.47
C GLN A 406 0.78 -9.48 18.18
N PHE A 407 -0.10 -10.15 17.45
CA PHE A 407 -1.03 -11.13 17.98
C PHE A 407 -0.29 -12.28 18.68
N CYS A 408 0.73 -12.86 18.03
CA CYS A 408 1.54 -13.92 18.62
C CYS A 408 2.20 -13.48 19.94
N ASN A 409 2.72 -12.25 19.98
CA ASN A 409 3.37 -11.73 21.18
C ASN A 409 2.37 -11.45 22.31
N THR A 410 1.24 -10.82 22.01
CA THR A 410 0.18 -10.53 22.99
C THR A 410 -0.39 -11.81 23.61
N ASN A 411 -0.58 -12.85 22.80
CA ASN A 411 -1.15 -14.12 23.23
C ASN A 411 -0.09 -15.14 23.68
N GLN A 412 1.18 -14.73 23.83
CA GLN A 412 2.30 -15.57 24.25
C GLN A 412 2.48 -16.84 23.41
N LEU A 413 2.20 -16.75 22.10
CA LEU A 413 2.42 -17.83 21.13
C LEU A 413 3.92 -17.87 20.73
N ASP A 414 4.78 -18.04 21.72
CA ASP A 414 6.23 -17.85 21.61
C ASP A 414 6.87 -18.70 20.51
N SER A 415 6.51 -19.99 20.41
CA SER A 415 7.06 -20.88 19.37
C SER A 415 6.64 -20.46 17.96
N LYS A 416 5.40 -20.00 17.77
CA LYS A 416 4.89 -19.49 16.49
C LYS A 416 5.60 -18.18 16.14
N TYR A 417 5.77 -17.27 17.09
CA TYR A 417 6.53 -16.03 16.91
C TYR A 417 7.97 -16.28 16.46
N LEU A 418 8.65 -17.20 17.15
CA LEU A 418 10.03 -17.57 16.79
C LEU A 418 10.12 -18.22 15.41
N SER A 419 9.12 -19.00 15.01
CA SER A 419 9.04 -19.57 13.66
C SER A 419 8.83 -18.52 12.58
N LEU A 420 7.88 -17.59 12.77
CA LEU A 420 7.61 -16.48 11.85
C LEU A 420 8.79 -15.54 11.67
N THR A 421 9.53 -15.29 12.73
CA THR A 421 10.75 -14.47 12.72
C THR A 421 12.01 -15.30 12.44
N GLY A 422 11.85 -16.61 12.23
CA GLY A 422 12.93 -17.55 11.90
C GLY A 422 13.75 -17.07 10.71
N ASN A 423 15.06 -17.39 10.73
CA ASN A 423 16.01 -16.94 9.73
C ASN A 423 16.04 -15.40 9.51
N ASN A 424 15.45 -14.62 10.42
CA ASN A 424 15.29 -13.15 10.34
C ASN A 424 14.54 -12.69 9.07
N LEU A 425 13.62 -13.49 8.57
CA LEU A 425 12.88 -13.15 7.37
C LEU A 425 11.98 -11.95 7.61
N ALA A 426 11.28 -11.90 8.74
CA ALA A 426 10.41 -10.77 9.06
C ALA A 426 11.19 -9.44 9.09
N ASP A 427 12.33 -9.39 9.77
CA ASP A 427 13.14 -8.17 9.82
C ASP A 427 13.72 -7.79 8.45
N PHE A 428 14.10 -8.78 7.65
CA PHE A 428 14.53 -8.53 6.27
C PHE A 428 13.46 -7.81 5.45
N PHE A 429 12.21 -8.26 5.52
CA PHE A 429 11.11 -7.62 4.78
C PHE A 429 10.83 -6.21 5.26
N PHE A 430 10.83 -5.98 6.57
CA PHE A 430 10.63 -4.64 7.11
C PHE A 430 11.81 -3.71 6.78
N MET A 431 13.03 -4.20 6.76
CA MET A 431 14.18 -3.44 6.26
C MET A 431 14.04 -3.08 4.79
N ARG A 432 13.59 -4.02 3.95
CA ARG A 432 13.39 -3.81 2.53
C ARG A 432 12.29 -2.79 2.25
N SER A 433 11.25 -2.73 3.08
CA SER A 433 10.20 -1.71 3.03
C SER A 433 10.59 -0.37 3.67
N LYS A 434 11.86 -0.20 4.08
CA LYS A 434 12.40 0.99 4.77
C LYS A 434 11.80 1.23 6.17
N LYS A 435 11.13 0.26 6.76
CA LYS A 435 10.63 0.31 8.15
C LYS A 435 11.71 -0.19 9.12
N MET A 436 12.82 0.54 9.19
CA MET A 436 14.02 0.11 9.90
C MET A 436 13.82 -0.03 11.42
N ASP A 437 13.07 0.89 12.02
CA ASP A 437 12.82 0.86 13.46
C ASP A 437 11.98 -0.36 13.84
N LEU A 438 10.94 -0.65 13.07
CA LEU A 438 10.12 -1.85 13.25
C LEU A 438 10.94 -3.14 13.12
N ALA A 439 11.89 -3.19 12.20
CA ALA A 439 12.80 -4.32 12.07
C ALA A 439 13.73 -4.46 13.30
N ASP A 440 14.15 -3.36 13.92
CA ASP A 440 14.91 -3.39 15.18
C ASP A 440 14.03 -3.90 16.33
N ASP A 441 12.79 -3.42 16.44
CA ASP A 441 11.82 -3.83 17.46
C ASP A 441 11.48 -5.32 17.36
N ILE A 442 11.29 -5.86 16.16
CA ILE A 442 11.06 -7.30 15.93
C ILE A 442 12.23 -8.13 16.40
N ASN A 443 13.47 -7.71 16.14
CA ASN A 443 14.63 -8.46 16.61
C ASN A 443 14.81 -8.39 18.14
N GLU A 444 14.56 -7.23 18.72
CA GLU A 444 14.63 -7.09 20.19
C GLU A 444 13.54 -7.93 20.87
N GLU A 445 12.33 -7.95 20.31
CA GLU A 445 11.26 -8.77 20.84
C GLU A 445 11.54 -10.26 20.64
N ARG A 446 12.07 -10.66 19.48
CA ARG A 446 12.54 -12.04 19.23
C ARG A 446 13.55 -12.50 20.27
N ARG A 447 14.48 -11.63 20.66
CA ARG A 447 15.45 -11.93 21.70
C ARG A 447 14.78 -12.23 23.04
N LYS A 448 13.82 -11.38 23.46
CA LYS A 448 13.05 -11.56 24.70
C LYS A 448 12.22 -12.85 24.67
N VAL A 449 11.57 -13.14 23.55
CA VAL A 449 10.81 -14.38 23.36
C VAL A 449 11.74 -15.60 23.45
N ALA A 450 12.89 -15.55 22.79
CA ALA A 450 13.89 -16.63 22.85
C ALA A 450 14.43 -16.84 24.28
N GLU A 451 14.61 -15.76 25.06
CA GLU A 451 14.99 -15.84 26.48
C GLU A 451 13.89 -16.51 27.31
N ARG A 452 12.61 -16.16 27.13
CA ARG A 452 11.49 -16.81 27.82
C ARG A 452 11.41 -18.31 27.52
N CYS A 453 11.67 -18.68 26.26
CA CYS A 453 11.69 -20.08 25.81
C CYS A 453 12.99 -20.82 26.18
N GLN A 454 13.94 -20.19 26.84
CA GLN A 454 15.28 -20.74 27.11
C GLN A 454 16.00 -21.21 25.82
N ASN A 455 15.72 -20.62 24.69
CA ASN A 455 16.37 -20.91 23.41
C ASN A 455 17.65 -20.07 23.27
N HIS A 456 18.69 -20.51 23.95
CA HIS A 456 19.95 -19.77 24.07
C HIS A 456 20.63 -19.52 22.71
N ILE A 457 20.51 -20.47 21.78
CA ILE A 457 21.06 -20.35 20.41
C ILE A 457 20.39 -19.16 19.72
N GLN A 458 19.06 -19.07 19.73
CA GLN A 458 18.34 -17.97 19.09
C GLN A 458 18.63 -16.61 19.75
N VAL A 459 18.84 -16.55 21.05
CA VAL A 459 19.27 -15.33 21.74
C VAL A 459 20.60 -14.84 21.17
N LEU A 460 21.59 -15.69 21.06
CA LEU A 460 22.90 -15.34 20.52
C LEU A 460 22.84 -14.98 19.02
N GLU A 461 22.11 -15.75 18.25
CA GLU A 461 21.85 -15.48 16.84
C GLU A 461 21.27 -14.08 16.63
N THR A 462 20.32 -13.67 17.50
CA THR A 462 19.71 -12.33 17.45
C THR A 462 20.72 -11.23 17.76
N TYR A 463 21.59 -11.42 18.76
CA TYR A 463 22.69 -10.47 19.02
C TYR A 463 23.62 -10.34 17.80
N GLY A 464 23.93 -11.46 17.13
CA GLY A 464 24.73 -11.45 15.90
C GLY A 464 24.09 -10.62 14.78
N MET A 465 22.79 -10.71 14.64
CA MET A 465 22.02 -9.90 13.68
C MET A 465 22.06 -8.42 14.04
N LEU A 466 21.76 -8.06 15.29
CA LEU A 466 21.78 -6.68 15.77
C LEU A 466 23.16 -6.04 15.58
N MET A 467 24.25 -6.76 15.89
CA MET A 467 25.61 -6.28 15.65
C MET A 467 25.85 -5.92 14.17
N ARG A 468 25.52 -6.81 13.24
CA ARG A 468 25.69 -6.56 11.80
C ARG A 468 24.85 -5.38 11.30
N ARG A 469 23.63 -5.24 11.78
CA ARG A 469 22.73 -4.11 11.43
C ARG A 469 23.26 -2.79 11.96
N CYS A 470 23.74 -2.78 13.20
CA CYS A 470 24.38 -1.58 13.77
C CYS A 470 25.59 -1.14 12.95
N ILE A 471 26.43 -2.09 12.50
CA ILE A 471 27.57 -1.77 11.61
C ILE A 471 27.09 -1.22 10.27
N ALA A 472 26.09 -1.84 9.64
CA ALA A 472 25.54 -1.37 8.36
C ALA A 472 24.98 0.06 8.45
N ARG A 473 24.51 0.47 9.64
CA ARG A 473 23.99 1.84 9.93
C ARG A 473 25.04 2.78 10.51
N ASN A 474 26.30 2.38 10.55
CA ASN A 474 27.40 3.13 11.16
C ASN A 474 27.21 3.41 12.68
N LYS A 475 26.36 2.64 13.37
CA LYS A 475 26.14 2.73 14.82
C LYS A 475 27.15 1.82 15.58
N LYS A 476 28.43 2.19 15.52
CA LYS A 476 29.54 1.36 16.02
C LYS A 476 29.47 1.08 17.53
N ASP A 477 29.08 2.08 18.32
CA ASP A 477 28.96 1.96 19.78
C ASP A 477 27.88 0.95 20.18
N TYR A 478 26.74 0.97 19.53
CA TYR A 478 25.67 0.01 19.75
C TYR A 478 26.05 -1.42 19.32
N ALA A 479 26.84 -1.55 18.25
CA ALA A 479 27.36 -2.85 17.84
C ALA A 479 28.29 -3.43 18.91
N GLN A 480 29.17 -2.60 19.49
CA GLN A 480 30.08 -2.96 20.57
C GLN A 480 29.32 -3.31 21.86
N GLU A 481 28.27 -2.57 22.21
CA GLU A 481 27.41 -2.84 23.36
C GLU A 481 26.70 -4.19 23.21
N ASN A 482 26.13 -4.47 22.03
CA ASN A 482 25.50 -5.77 21.75
C ASN A 482 26.51 -6.95 21.86
N LEU A 483 27.73 -6.76 21.39
CA LEU A 483 28.77 -7.76 21.55
C LEU A 483 29.06 -8.03 23.05
N LYS A 484 29.18 -6.98 23.84
CA LYS A 484 29.41 -7.12 25.30
C LYS A 484 28.25 -7.86 25.97
N LYS A 485 27.00 -7.50 25.67
CA LYS A 485 25.81 -8.17 26.21
C LYS A 485 25.78 -9.65 25.83
N ALA A 486 26.12 -10.00 24.59
CA ALA A 486 26.20 -11.39 24.15
C ALA A 486 27.31 -12.18 24.82
N GLU A 487 28.47 -11.57 25.03
CA GLU A 487 29.59 -12.22 25.77
C GLU A 487 29.26 -12.42 27.27
N GLU A 488 28.54 -11.47 27.87
CA GLU A 488 28.03 -11.61 29.24
C GLU A 488 26.97 -12.73 29.33
N TYR A 489 26.11 -12.84 28.31
CA TYR A 489 25.11 -13.90 28.21
C TYR A 489 25.80 -15.30 28.12
N LEU A 490 26.79 -15.44 27.26
CA LEU A 490 27.59 -16.68 27.14
C LEU A 490 28.25 -17.10 28.44
N LYS A 491 28.80 -16.15 29.21
CA LYS A 491 29.39 -16.43 30.50
C LYS A 491 28.43 -17.01 31.55
N LYS A 492 27.15 -16.62 31.43
CA LYS A 492 26.07 -17.10 32.31
C LYS A 492 25.55 -18.49 31.91
N HIS A 493 25.67 -18.86 30.62
CA HIS A 493 25.14 -20.09 30.04
C HIS A 493 26.27 -20.94 29.42
N VAL A 494 27.03 -21.61 30.28
CA VAL A 494 28.31 -22.29 29.94
C VAL A 494 28.13 -23.51 29.01
N ASN A 495 26.91 -24.04 28.86
CA ASN A 495 26.67 -25.27 28.10
C ASN A 495 26.26 -25.02 26.62
N ILE A 496 26.45 -23.82 26.10
CA ILE A 496 26.12 -23.51 24.71
C ILE A 496 27.32 -23.85 23.83
N ASP A 497 27.13 -24.72 22.83
CA ASP A 497 28.10 -24.83 21.75
C ASP A 497 28.06 -23.59 20.88
N ILE A 498 29.13 -22.81 20.87
CA ILE A 498 29.21 -21.55 20.14
C ILE A 498 29.18 -21.78 18.61
N TYR A 499 29.56 -22.95 18.13
CA TYR A 499 29.58 -23.30 16.72
C TYR A 499 28.17 -23.59 16.17
N ASP A 500 27.19 -23.82 17.05
CA ASP A 500 25.76 -23.81 16.66
C ASP A 500 25.20 -22.41 16.43
N CYS A 501 25.97 -21.37 16.79
CA CYS A 501 25.54 -19.95 16.70
C CYS A 501 26.31 -19.21 15.59
N SER A 502 26.19 -19.66 14.34
CA SER A 502 26.96 -19.14 13.20
C SER A 502 26.75 -17.63 12.99
N ARG A 503 25.54 -17.14 13.20
CA ARG A 503 25.21 -15.69 13.01
C ARG A 503 25.83 -14.84 14.12
N PHE A 504 25.88 -15.35 15.32
CA PHE A 504 26.58 -14.67 16.42
C PHE A 504 28.07 -14.56 16.13
N LEU A 505 28.71 -15.66 15.75
CA LEU A 505 30.14 -15.69 15.41
C LEU A 505 30.45 -14.71 14.27
N ASN A 506 29.62 -14.72 13.20
CA ASN A 506 29.76 -13.77 12.12
C ASN A 506 29.55 -12.31 12.57
N GLY A 507 28.56 -12.04 13.41
CA GLY A 507 28.34 -10.72 14.01
C GLY A 507 29.52 -10.23 14.83
N LYS A 508 30.08 -11.10 15.67
CA LYS A 508 31.29 -10.84 16.47
C LYS A 508 32.48 -10.51 15.56
N ALA A 509 32.75 -11.34 14.56
CA ALA A 509 33.84 -11.12 13.61
C ALA A 509 33.70 -9.81 12.86
N VAL A 510 32.48 -9.43 12.45
CA VAL A 510 32.18 -8.14 11.78
C VAL A 510 32.44 -6.95 12.71
N VAL A 511 32.15 -7.05 14.02
CA VAL A 511 32.47 -6.00 15.00
C VAL A 511 33.97 -5.90 15.21
N LEU A 512 34.67 -7.01 15.36
CA LEU A 512 36.16 -7.04 15.50
C LEU A 512 36.81 -6.39 14.28
N PHE A 513 36.34 -6.70 13.08
CA PHE A 513 36.88 -6.15 11.82
C PHE A 513 36.59 -4.65 11.66
N ASN A 514 35.36 -4.17 11.89
CA ASN A 514 34.92 -2.80 11.54
C ASN A 514 35.04 -1.80 12.69
N VAL A 515 34.99 -2.25 13.95
CA VAL A 515 34.99 -1.39 15.14
C VAL A 515 36.34 -1.44 15.87
N ARG A 516 36.76 -2.65 16.22
CA ARG A 516 38.01 -2.83 17.02
C ARG A 516 39.28 -2.85 16.17
N SER A 517 39.15 -3.03 14.86
CA SER A 517 40.30 -3.24 13.94
C SER A 517 41.16 -4.46 14.31
N GLU A 518 40.58 -5.42 14.99
CA GLU A 518 41.23 -6.71 15.40
C GLU A 518 41.10 -7.70 14.23
N ILE A 519 41.76 -7.40 13.10
CA ILE A 519 41.54 -8.08 11.81
C ILE A 519 41.97 -9.58 11.89
N ARG A 520 43.05 -9.88 12.60
CA ARG A 520 43.52 -11.28 12.75
C ARG A 520 42.54 -12.14 13.54
N GLU A 521 42.01 -11.60 14.63
CA GLU A 521 40.98 -12.29 15.42
C GLU A 521 39.69 -12.51 14.62
N ALA A 522 39.26 -11.51 13.87
CA ALA A 522 38.12 -11.64 12.99
C ALA A 522 38.34 -12.72 11.90
N GLN A 523 39.55 -12.76 11.29
CA GLN A 523 39.89 -13.79 10.31
C GLN A 523 39.84 -15.18 10.93
N LYS A 524 40.41 -15.36 12.12
CA LYS A 524 40.37 -16.63 12.84
C LYS A 524 38.95 -17.12 13.08
N ILE A 525 38.05 -16.24 13.50
CA ILE A 525 36.63 -16.62 13.68
C ILE A 525 36.02 -17.15 12.38
N TRP A 526 36.24 -16.47 11.24
CA TRP A 526 35.68 -16.95 9.96
C TRP A 526 36.34 -18.26 9.49
N GLU A 527 37.60 -18.52 9.85
CA GLU A 527 38.26 -19.81 9.61
C GLU A 527 37.65 -20.91 10.49
N GLU A 528 37.51 -20.67 11.79
CA GLU A 528 36.84 -21.59 12.71
C GLU A 528 35.39 -21.89 12.32
N MET A 529 34.65 -20.89 11.82
CA MET A 529 33.29 -21.10 11.31
C MET A 529 33.27 -22.05 10.10
N LEU A 530 34.22 -21.90 9.17
CA LEU A 530 34.34 -22.77 8.00
C LEU A 530 34.68 -24.20 8.33
N GLU A 531 35.37 -24.43 9.45
CA GLU A 531 35.82 -25.73 9.91
C GLU A 531 34.83 -26.46 10.84
N ASN A 532 34.13 -25.70 11.69
CA ASN A 532 33.39 -26.27 12.82
C ASN A 532 31.87 -26.03 12.76
N CYS A 533 31.39 -25.02 12.01
CA CYS A 533 29.95 -24.74 11.92
C CYS A 533 29.29 -25.53 10.78
N THR A 534 28.04 -25.92 10.99
CA THR A 534 27.19 -26.40 9.89
C THR A 534 26.66 -25.18 9.10
N LEU A 535 27.30 -24.88 7.97
CA LEU A 535 27.01 -23.70 7.16
C LEU A 535 26.32 -24.08 5.86
N SER A 536 25.35 -23.27 5.44
CA SER A 536 24.83 -23.30 4.08
C SER A 536 25.89 -22.80 3.06
N ASP A 537 25.76 -23.17 1.81
CA ASP A 537 26.64 -22.70 0.71
C ASP A 537 26.82 -21.19 0.70
N ARG A 538 25.78 -20.48 1.05
CA ARG A 538 25.78 -19.03 1.14
C ARG A 538 26.59 -18.50 2.32
N GLU A 539 26.46 -19.11 3.48
CA GLU A 539 27.24 -18.73 4.65
C GLU A 539 28.72 -19.06 4.42
N ILE A 540 29.02 -20.17 3.74
CA ILE A 540 30.37 -20.50 3.26
C ILE A 540 30.91 -19.39 2.36
N SER A 541 30.13 -18.95 1.38
CA SER A 541 30.50 -17.84 0.49
C SER A 541 30.74 -16.55 1.28
N TRP A 542 29.95 -16.29 2.28
CA TRP A 542 30.13 -15.16 3.20
C TRP A 542 31.44 -15.20 3.95
N CYS A 543 31.72 -16.31 4.61
CA CYS A 543 32.94 -16.48 5.39
C CYS A 543 34.18 -16.35 4.50
N LYS A 544 34.18 -16.99 3.34
CA LYS A 544 35.26 -16.87 2.34
C LYS A 544 35.49 -15.42 1.91
N ARG A 545 34.43 -14.69 1.63
CA ARG A 545 34.50 -13.27 1.26
C ARG A 545 35.13 -12.41 2.36
N TRP A 546 34.67 -12.56 3.60
CA TRP A 546 35.21 -11.78 4.71
C TRP A 546 36.65 -12.16 5.03
N LYS A 547 37.00 -13.43 4.89
CA LYS A 547 38.40 -13.89 5.01
C LYS A 547 39.31 -13.19 3.99
N LEU A 548 38.87 -13.10 2.73
CA LEU A 548 39.62 -12.36 1.69
C LEU A 548 39.76 -10.87 2.03
N LYS A 549 38.74 -10.26 2.60
CA LYS A 549 38.83 -8.86 3.09
C LYS A 549 39.87 -8.72 4.21
N CYS A 550 40.01 -9.72 5.07
CA CYS A 550 41.07 -9.71 6.09
C CYS A 550 42.43 -9.79 5.43
N VAL A 551 42.66 -10.71 4.48
CA VAL A 551 43.89 -10.82 3.71
C VAL A 551 44.29 -9.49 3.07
N PHE A 552 43.32 -8.80 2.45
CA PHE A 552 43.50 -7.47 1.84
C PHE A 552 43.89 -6.41 2.88
N ARG A 553 43.21 -6.36 4.02
CA ARG A 553 43.50 -5.39 5.10
C ARG A 553 44.82 -5.63 5.81
N LEU A 554 45.21 -6.88 5.99
CA LEU A 554 46.49 -7.28 6.59
C LEU A 554 47.64 -7.19 5.61
N LYS A 555 47.38 -6.97 4.32
CA LYS A 555 48.39 -7.01 3.25
C LYS A 555 49.22 -8.29 3.32
N SER A 556 48.56 -9.43 3.60
CA SER A 556 49.23 -10.71 3.80
C SER A 556 49.50 -11.48 2.54
N ASP A 557 49.16 -10.92 1.37
CA ASP A 557 49.45 -11.48 0.05
C ASP A 557 49.75 -10.32 -0.96
N THR A 558 50.21 -10.66 -2.16
CA THR A 558 50.46 -9.68 -3.22
C THR A 558 49.11 -9.14 -3.79
N LEU A 559 49.13 -7.90 -4.28
CA LEU A 559 47.93 -7.28 -4.82
C LEU A 559 47.39 -8.02 -6.05
N ASP A 560 48.27 -8.53 -6.92
CA ASP A 560 47.92 -9.34 -8.08
C ASP A 560 47.15 -10.61 -7.66
N ARG A 561 47.72 -11.36 -6.72
CA ARG A 561 47.09 -12.57 -6.23
C ARG A 561 45.76 -12.30 -5.53
N MET A 562 45.68 -11.22 -4.76
CA MET A 562 44.44 -10.80 -4.15
C MET A 562 43.37 -10.43 -5.22
N ALA A 563 43.76 -9.73 -6.30
CA ALA A 563 42.87 -9.42 -7.40
C ALA A 563 42.31 -10.68 -8.06
N GLU A 564 43.18 -11.67 -8.35
CA GLU A 564 42.77 -12.98 -8.87
C GLU A 564 41.80 -13.73 -7.94
N MET A 565 42.09 -13.71 -6.64
CA MET A 565 41.21 -14.33 -5.63
C MET A 565 39.83 -13.67 -5.57
N PHE A 566 39.75 -12.33 -5.64
CA PHE A 566 38.49 -11.60 -5.70
C PHE A 566 37.73 -11.84 -7.00
N GLN A 567 38.43 -11.92 -8.15
CA GLN A 567 37.81 -12.28 -9.44
C GLN A 567 37.24 -13.70 -9.42
N SER A 568 37.97 -14.66 -8.87
CA SER A 568 37.49 -16.03 -8.69
C SER A 568 36.25 -16.06 -7.77
N GLY A 569 36.27 -15.26 -6.70
CA GLY A 569 35.11 -15.10 -5.82
C GLY A 569 33.90 -14.51 -6.52
N TYR A 570 34.12 -13.54 -7.41
CA TYR A 570 33.06 -12.97 -8.25
C TYR A 570 32.44 -14.04 -9.16
N ALA A 571 33.24 -14.79 -9.91
CA ALA A 571 32.74 -15.81 -10.82
C ALA A 571 31.86 -16.85 -10.10
N MET A 572 32.30 -17.30 -8.92
CA MET A 572 31.51 -18.22 -8.09
C MET A 572 30.20 -17.58 -7.55
N ALA A 573 30.25 -16.29 -7.17
CA ALA A 573 29.09 -15.60 -6.65
C ALA A 573 28.05 -15.30 -7.75
N ASP A 574 28.51 -14.99 -8.95
CA ASP A 574 27.66 -14.74 -10.12
C ASP A 574 26.95 -16.02 -10.60
N ASP A 575 27.68 -17.12 -10.69
CA ASP A 575 27.14 -18.44 -11.03
C ASP A 575 26.01 -18.86 -10.06
N ARG A 576 26.19 -18.56 -8.77
CA ARG A 576 25.21 -18.87 -7.71
C ARG A 576 24.17 -17.77 -7.47
N LYS A 577 24.17 -16.71 -8.29
CA LYS A 577 23.24 -15.55 -8.17
C LYS A 577 23.35 -14.80 -6.82
N TYR A 578 24.51 -14.82 -6.19
CA TYR A 578 24.78 -14.07 -4.95
C TYR A 578 25.22 -12.65 -5.25
N TYR A 579 24.35 -11.86 -5.84
CA TYR A 579 24.66 -10.55 -6.43
C TYR A 579 25.29 -9.54 -5.46
N ARG A 580 24.93 -9.55 -4.18
CA ARG A 580 25.60 -8.74 -3.17
C ARG A 580 27.08 -9.11 -3.01
N ALA A 581 27.35 -10.39 -2.99
CA ALA A 581 28.72 -10.88 -2.91
C ALA A 581 29.48 -10.58 -4.20
N ALA A 582 28.84 -10.74 -5.35
CA ALA A 582 29.41 -10.44 -6.64
C ALA A 582 29.86 -8.98 -6.75
N VAL A 583 29.00 -8.03 -6.39
CA VAL A 583 29.36 -6.59 -6.38
C VAL A 583 30.51 -6.32 -5.40
N ASP A 584 30.48 -6.89 -4.21
CA ASP A 584 31.52 -6.65 -3.21
C ASP A 584 32.89 -7.20 -3.66
N TYR A 585 32.91 -8.37 -4.29
CA TYR A 585 34.14 -8.93 -4.90
C TYR A 585 34.68 -8.02 -5.99
N LEU A 586 33.86 -7.54 -6.92
CA LEU A 586 34.25 -6.63 -7.99
C LEU A 586 34.82 -5.31 -7.43
N LEU A 587 34.18 -4.73 -6.42
CA LEU A 587 34.65 -3.49 -5.80
C LEU A 587 36.04 -3.68 -5.11
N TYR A 588 36.28 -4.85 -4.52
CA TYR A 588 37.62 -5.14 -3.97
C TYR A 588 38.65 -5.42 -5.08
N THR A 589 38.27 -6.03 -6.18
CA THR A 589 39.12 -6.18 -7.38
C THR A 589 39.56 -4.80 -7.90
N VAL A 590 38.62 -3.84 -8.04
CA VAL A 590 38.91 -2.46 -8.41
C VAL A 590 39.93 -1.82 -7.45
N ARG A 591 39.76 -2.04 -6.13
CA ARG A 591 40.70 -1.50 -5.13
C ARG A 591 42.10 -2.10 -5.27
N CYS A 592 42.23 -3.39 -5.57
CA CYS A 592 43.52 -4.02 -5.84
C CYS A 592 44.20 -3.35 -7.06
N TYR A 593 43.49 -3.24 -8.19
CA TYR A 593 44.04 -2.61 -9.39
C TYR A 593 44.39 -1.13 -9.17
N LEU A 594 43.55 -0.40 -8.43
CA LEU A 594 43.85 1.00 -8.09
C LEU A 594 45.14 1.11 -7.28
N LEU A 595 45.36 0.24 -6.29
CA LEU A 595 46.59 0.23 -5.50
C LEU A 595 47.81 -0.17 -6.33
N MET A 596 47.68 -1.14 -7.28
CA MET A 596 48.75 -1.50 -8.20
C MET A 596 49.10 -0.33 -9.14
N TYR A 597 48.09 0.32 -9.69
CA TYR A 597 48.31 1.53 -10.52
C TYR A 597 48.99 2.65 -9.76
N VAL A 598 48.66 2.85 -8.48
CA VAL A 598 49.39 3.86 -7.64
C VAL A 598 50.84 3.48 -7.44
N GLN A 599 51.18 2.19 -7.41
CA GLN A 599 52.56 1.69 -7.28
C GLN A 599 53.31 1.77 -8.60
N ASP A 600 52.68 1.45 -9.72
CA ASP A 600 53.26 1.53 -11.06
C ASP A 600 52.24 2.12 -12.07
N PRO A 601 52.24 3.49 -12.19
CA PRO A 601 51.34 4.16 -13.13
C PRO A 601 51.66 3.92 -14.61
N SER A 602 52.78 3.30 -14.92
CA SER A 602 53.16 3.02 -16.31
C SER A 602 52.42 1.81 -16.91
N ASP A 603 51.91 0.92 -16.09
CA ASP A 603 51.17 -0.25 -16.54
C ASP A 603 49.68 0.07 -16.77
N LYS A 604 49.30 0.22 -18.05
CA LYS A 604 47.92 0.48 -18.48
C LYS A 604 47.00 -0.75 -18.25
N GLY A 605 47.55 -1.93 -18.02
CA GLY A 605 46.76 -3.14 -17.72
C GLY A 605 45.88 -2.98 -16.48
N TYR A 606 46.37 -2.23 -15.48
CA TYR A 606 45.62 -1.97 -14.26
C TYR A 606 44.42 -1.08 -14.49
N ILE A 607 44.51 -0.08 -15.36
CA ILE A 607 43.35 0.77 -15.74
C ILE A 607 42.30 -0.06 -16.45
N ASN A 608 42.70 -0.89 -17.41
CA ASN A 608 41.78 -1.78 -18.12
C ASN A 608 41.06 -2.74 -17.15
N GLY A 609 41.79 -3.32 -16.19
CA GLY A 609 41.24 -4.19 -15.17
C GLY A 609 40.23 -3.50 -14.24
N MET A 610 40.48 -2.22 -13.88
CA MET A 610 39.53 -1.39 -13.14
C MET A 610 38.26 -1.13 -13.95
N GLU A 611 38.40 -0.67 -15.19
CA GLU A 611 37.25 -0.36 -16.07
C GLU A 611 36.40 -1.59 -16.33
N GLU A 612 37.00 -2.74 -16.60
CA GLU A 612 36.28 -4.01 -16.80
C GLU A 612 35.46 -4.38 -15.54
N SER A 613 36.08 -4.29 -14.37
CA SER A 613 35.44 -4.62 -13.09
C SER A 613 34.31 -3.62 -12.75
N LEU A 614 34.49 -2.34 -13.04
CA LEU A 614 33.44 -1.32 -12.85
C LEU A 614 32.27 -1.53 -13.80
N ASN A 615 32.53 -1.85 -15.07
CA ASN A 615 31.48 -2.16 -16.07
C ASN A 615 30.66 -3.39 -15.66
N LYS A 616 31.31 -4.44 -15.16
CA LYS A 616 30.61 -5.61 -14.59
C LYS A 616 29.76 -5.23 -13.39
N THR A 617 30.29 -4.39 -12.48
CA THR A 617 29.57 -3.89 -11.31
C THR A 617 28.34 -3.10 -11.72
N ASP A 618 28.46 -2.17 -12.67
CA ASP A 618 27.34 -1.37 -13.21
C ASP A 618 26.25 -2.27 -13.81
N SER A 619 26.66 -3.31 -14.56
CA SER A 619 25.72 -4.28 -15.12
C SER A 619 24.94 -5.02 -14.05
N VAL A 620 25.61 -5.51 -13.00
CA VAL A 620 24.93 -6.19 -11.88
C VAL A 620 23.98 -5.23 -11.14
N ILE A 621 24.38 -3.98 -10.88
CA ILE A 621 23.54 -2.99 -10.21
C ILE A 621 22.30 -2.64 -11.04
N LYS A 622 22.45 -2.49 -12.37
CA LYS A 622 21.33 -2.18 -13.26
C LYS A 622 20.32 -3.33 -13.35
N LEU A 623 20.80 -4.57 -13.40
CA LEU A 623 19.95 -5.75 -13.42
C LEU A 623 19.25 -6.01 -12.08
N HIS A 624 19.84 -5.55 -10.98
CA HIS A 624 19.36 -5.81 -9.62
C HIS A 624 19.19 -4.51 -8.82
N PRO A 625 18.17 -3.68 -9.14
CA PRO A 625 17.98 -2.35 -8.54
C PRO A 625 17.67 -2.37 -7.03
N PHE A 626 17.39 -3.55 -6.47
CA PHE A 626 17.14 -3.78 -5.03
C PHE A 626 18.43 -3.94 -4.20
N LEU A 627 19.61 -3.96 -4.83
CA LEU A 627 20.87 -4.01 -4.09
C LEU A 627 20.99 -2.82 -3.12
N ASP A 628 21.54 -3.10 -1.94
CA ASP A 628 21.66 -2.11 -0.87
C ASP A 628 22.39 -0.85 -1.35
N GLU A 629 21.93 0.30 -0.89
CA GLU A 629 22.50 1.61 -1.26
C GLU A 629 24.00 1.72 -0.95
N GLN A 630 24.49 0.98 0.05
CA GLN A 630 25.93 0.94 0.37
C GLN A 630 26.79 0.37 -0.77
N TYR A 631 26.28 -0.61 -1.53
CA TYR A 631 26.98 -1.19 -2.67
C TYR A 631 26.96 -0.22 -3.85
N LYS A 632 25.84 0.46 -4.06
CA LYS A 632 25.72 1.53 -5.07
C LYS A 632 26.63 2.69 -4.74
N ALA A 633 26.67 3.13 -3.47
CA ALA A 633 27.58 4.17 -3.01
C ALA A 633 29.06 3.78 -3.22
N GLY A 634 29.41 2.51 -2.90
CA GLY A 634 30.76 2.00 -3.14
C GLY A 634 31.14 2.02 -4.62
N TYR A 635 30.22 1.64 -5.50
CA TYR A 635 30.43 1.73 -6.96
C TYR A 635 30.62 3.18 -7.41
N TYR A 636 29.73 4.09 -7.03
CA TYR A 636 29.84 5.51 -7.42
C TYR A 636 31.14 6.14 -6.90
N TYR A 637 31.55 5.84 -5.66
CA TYR A 637 32.80 6.34 -5.09
C TYR A 637 34.04 5.88 -5.87
N LEU A 638 34.08 4.63 -6.34
CA LEU A 638 35.22 4.10 -7.08
C LEU A 638 35.20 4.46 -8.58
N ASN A 639 34.05 4.86 -9.11
CA ASN A 639 33.89 5.27 -10.51
C ASN A 639 34.16 6.77 -10.72
N CYS A 640 34.25 7.57 -9.66
CA CYS A 640 34.68 8.98 -9.70
C CYS A 640 36.21 9.11 -9.65
#